data_30866aacc05024722b21fdad9982c470
#
_entry.id   30866aacc05024722b21fdad9982c470
#
_cell.length_a   1.000
_cell.length_b   1.000
_cell.length_c   1.000
_cell.angle_alpha   90.00
_cell.angle_beta   90.00
_cell.angle_gamma   90.00
#
_symmetry.space_group_name_H-M   'P 1'
#
loop_
_entity.id
_entity.type
_entity.pdbx_description
1 polymer ?
#
loop_
_entity_poly.entity_id
_entity_poly.type
_entity_poly.pdbx_seq_one_letter_code
_entity_poly.pdbx_strand_id
1 'polypeptide(L)'
;MSDNTGTCPVVHGSHTEVGSSNNHWWPKVLNLDILHQHDTKTNPLGKDFNYREELKKLDFVALKKDMHALMTDSQSWWPADWGHYGGLMIRMSWHAAGSYRTTDGRGGAGTGNLRFAPLNSWPDNVNLDKARRILWPIKKKYGNRVSWADLLVLAGTIAYESMGLKTFGFGFGREDIWHPEIDIYWGPEDQFLAPSDARYADVKTASTMENPLAAVQMGLIYVNPEGVNGKSDPLLTAQHIRETFARMAMNDEETVALTAGGHTVGKAHGNGDVSKIGAAPEGADIAEAGFGWKNGNKRGIGRDTVSSGIEGAWTTHPTKWDNGYFDLLFKYEWQLTKSPAGATQWEPINIAEEDKPVDVEDPSIRYNPMMTDADMAMIKDPIYREISERFHKDQAYLSEVFARAWFKLTHRDLGPKVRYLGPDVPSEDLIWQDPIPVGNAKFSVADVKAAISATDLSISDLVSTAWDSARTFRSSDLRGGANGARIRLEPQKKWAGNEPERLARVLTQLESIAQKFSASVADVIVLAGNVGIEKAAKAAGFDVTVPFVAGRGDATQAQTDVDSFAPLEPIHDGFRNWLKEDYSVPAEELLLDRAQLMGLTAPEMTVLMGGLRVIGANHGQSKHGVFTDKVGALTPDFFSTITDMTYVWEPAGKNVYNIRNRNTGEVKFTATRVDLIFGSNSILRAYSEVYAQDDNKRKFVDDFVAAWTKVMNADRFDVSA
;
A
#
# COMPACT_ATOMS: atom_id res chain seq x y z
N MET A 1 33.54 -3.28 -30.43
CA MET A 1 32.72 -2.47 -31.34
C MET A 1 32.55 -3.29 -32.60
N SER A 2 31.41 -3.97 -32.74
CA SER A 2 31.05 -4.64 -33.99
C SER A 2 30.30 -3.64 -34.86
N ASP A 3 30.89 -3.27 -35.97
CA ASP A 3 30.23 -2.49 -37.02
C ASP A 3 28.98 -3.24 -37.52
N ASN A 4 27.84 -2.89 -37.02
CA ASN A 4 26.56 -3.36 -37.51
C ASN A 4 26.07 -2.37 -38.61
N THR A 5 26.63 -2.46 -39.80
CA THR A 5 26.18 -1.74 -40.99
C THR A 5 24.98 -2.45 -41.63
N GLY A 6 24.00 -2.82 -40.87
CA GLY A 6 22.74 -3.34 -41.38
C GLY A 6 21.88 -2.20 -41.93
N THR A 7 21.92 -2.02 -43.26
CA THR A 7 21.03 -1.10 -43.97
C THR A 7 19.61 -1.68 -44.09
N CYS A 8 18.93 -1.96 -43.02
CA CYS A 8 17.51 -2.28 -43.08
C CYS A 8 16.70 -0.99 -42.86
N PRO A 9 16.01 -0.44 -43.88
CA PRO A 9 15.25 0.80 -43.74
C PRO A 9 14.05 0.68 -42.76
N VAL A 10 13.76 -0.51 -42.24
CA VAL A 10 12.69 -0.77 -41.29
C VAL A 10 13.13 -0.48 -39.84
N VAL A 11 14.43 -0.39 -39.57
CA VAL A 11 14.96 -0.20 -38.20
C VAL A 11 14.70 1.20 -37.65
N HIS A 12 14.49 2.19 -38.53
CA HIS A 12 14.28 3.58 -38.13
C HIS A 12 12.82 3.93 -37.76
N GLY A 13 11.93 2.96 -37.69
CA GLY A 13 10.54 3.15 -37.31
C GLY A 13 10.12 2.23 -36.19
N SER A 14 11.05 1.48 -35.62
CA SER A 14 10.73 0.63 -34.47
C SER A 14 10.45 1.47 -33.24
N HIS A 15 9.25 1.36 -32.78
CA HIS A 15 8.77 2.08 -31.59
C HIS A 15 8.75 1.19 -30.35
N THR A 16 9.40 0.03 -30.41
CA THR A 16 9.48 -0.94 -29.32
C THR A 16 10.74 -0.80 -28.48
N GLU A 17 11.77 -0.12 -28.97
CA GLU A 17 12.95 0.25 -28.19
C GLU A 17 12.73 1.60 -27.48
N VAL A 18 13.73 2.42 -27.40
CA VAL A 18 13.65 3.71 -26.70
C VAL A 18 12.73 4.66 -27.47
N GLY A 19 11.44 4.53 -27.27
CA GLY A 19 10.47 5.49 -27.79
C GLY A 19 10.67 6.86 -27.15
N SER A 20 10.57 7.92 -27.95
CA SER A 20 10.48 9.29 -27.44
C SER A 20 9.10 9.51 -26.84
N SER A 21 8.89 9.07 -25.58
CA SER A 21 7.66 9.35 -24.84
C SER A 21 7.59 10.81 -24.39
N ASN A 22 6.40 11.29 -24.08
CA ASN A 22 6.23 12.63 -23.51
C ASN A 22 7.10 12.83 -22.26
N ASN A 23 7.28 11.81 -21.42
CA ASN A 23 8.15 11.86 -20.25
C ASN A 23 9.63 12.05 -20.60
N HIS A 24 10.07 11.60 -21.78
CA HIS A 24 11.43 11.84 -22.26
C HIS A 24 11.64 13.34 -22.61
N TRP A 25 10.67 13.93 -23.30
CA TRP A 25 10.75 15.32 -23.71
C TRP A 25 10.38 16.31 -22.59
N TRP A 26 9.40 15.94 -21.78
CA TRP A 26 8.87 16.76 -20.68
C TRP A 26 8.73 15.93 -19.41
N PRO A 27 9.81 15.66 -18.69
CA PRO A 27 9.82 14.76 -17.52
C PRO A 27 8.99 15.26 -16.32
N LYS A 28 8.56 16.53 -16.36
CA LYS A 28 7.72 17.16 -15.32
C LYS A 28 6.24 17.27 -15.71
N VAL A 29 5.82 16.64 -16.79
CA VAL A 29 4.40 16.56 -17.14
C VAL A 29 3.70 15.62 -16.17
N LEU A 30 2.50 16.03 -15.72
CA LEU A 30 1.65 15.25 -14.81
C LEU A 30 1.42 13.83 -15.37
N ASN A 31 1.78 12.81 -14.60
CA ASN A 31 1.70 11.40 -15.02
C ASN A 31 0.29 10.84 -14.76
N LEU A 32 -0.65 11.09 -15.66
CA LEU A 32 -2.02 10.60 -15.57
C LEU A 32 -2.15 9.08 -15.79
N ASP A 33 -1.11 8.40 -16.23
CA ASP A 33 -1.14 6.95 -16.48
C ASP A 33 -1.39 6.16 -15.19
N ILE A 34 -1.02 6.71 -14.03
CA ILE A 34 -1.30 6.08 -12.73
C ILE A 34 -2.80 5.89 -12.45
N LEU A 35 -3.68 6.69 -13.06
CA LEU A 35 -5.13 6.56 -12.94
C LEU A 35 -5.71 5.47 -13.84
N HIS A 36 -4.91 4.84 -14.69
CA HIS A 36 -5.32 3.84 -15.65
C HIS A 36 -4.54 2.52 -15.55
N GLN A 37 -3.60 2.42 -14.63
CA GLN A 37 -2.67 1.28 -14.52
C GLN A 37 -3.34 -0.08 -14.33
N HIS A 38 -4.56 -0.11 -13.79
CA HIS A 38 -5.34 -1.32 -13.54
C HIS A 38 -6.63 -1.36 -14.38
N ASP A 39 -6.57 -0.84 -15.60
CA ASP A 39 -7.71 -0.90 -16.54
C ASP A 39 -8.13 -2.36 -16.79
N THR A 40 -9.43 -2.60 -16.75
CA THR A 40 -10.02 -3.93 -16.99
C THR A 40 -9.73 -4.48 -18.39
N LYS A 41 -9.40 -3.62 -19.37
CA LYS A 41 -8.98 -4.04 -20.70
C LYS A 41 -7.67 -4.83 -20.71
N THR A 42 -6.81 -4.61 -19.74
CA THR A 42 -5.52 -5.31 -19.61
C THR A 42 -5.60 -6.57 -18.75
N ASN A 43 -6.74 -6.84 -18.12
CA ASN A 43 -6.96 -8.04 -17.33
C ASN A 43 -7.18 -9.26 -18.24
N PRO A 44 -6.27 -10.25 -18.26
CA PRO A 44 -6.38 -11.43 -19.13
C PRO A 44 -7.54 -12.36 -18.74
N LEU A 45 -8.12 -12.21 -17.54
CA LEU A 45 -9.26 -12.98 -17.08
C LEU A 45 -10.60 -12.37 -17.52
N GLY A 46 -10.56 -11.17 -18.11
CA GLY A 46 -11.73 -10.45 -18.60
C GLY A 46 -12.41 -9.59 -17.53
N LYS A 47 -13.26 -8.67 -18.02
CA LYS A 47 -13.92 -7.65 -17.17
C LYS A 47 -14.95 -8.23 -16.18
N ASP A 48 -15.49 -9.41 -16.46
CA ASP A 48 -16.53 -10.04 -15.66
C ASP A 48 -15.95 -11.05 -14.65
N PHE A 49 -14.61 -11.17 -14.58
CA PHE A 49 -13.95 -12.03 -13.62
C PHE A 49 -14.12 -11.49 -12.20
N ASN A 50 -14.57 -12.35 -11.27
CA ASN A 50 -14.74 -12.03 -9.86
C ASN A 50 -13.98 -13.06 -9.02
N TYR A 51 -12.86 -12.64 -8.45
CA TYR A 51 -11.99 -13.52 -7.67
C TYR A 51 -12.70 -14.07 -6.42
N ARG A 52 -13.55 -13.30 -5.76
CA ARG A 52 -14.27 -13.76 -4.57
C ARG A 52 -15.22 -14.92 -4.89
N GLU A 53 -15.85 -14.89 -6.07
CA GLU A 53 -16.72 -15.99 -6.54
C GLU A 53 -15.90 -17.20 -6.99
N GLU A 54 -14.73 -17.01 -7.60
CA GLU A 54 -13.83 -18.11 -7.96
C GLU A 54 -13.26 -18.80 -6.72
N LEU A 55 -12.86 -18.03 -5.72
CA LEU A 55 -12.32 -18.54 -4.45
C LEU A 55 -13.33 -19.44 -3.70
N LYS A 56 -14.64 -19.17 -3.78
CA LYS A 56 -15.67 -20.04 -3.18
C LYS A 56 -15.64 -21.48 -3.71
N LYS A 57 -15.06 -21.70 -4.88
CA LYS A 57 -14.90 -23.03 -5.51
C LYS A 57 -13.62 -23.75 -5.07
N LEU A 58 -12.81 -23.13 -4.20
CA LEU A 58 -11.54 -23.68 -3.73
C LEU A 58 -11.77 -24.75 -2.66
N ASP A 59 -11.11 -25.89 -2.83
CA ASP A 59 -10.93 -26.87 -1.76
C ASP A 59 -9.75 -26.45 -0.88
N PHE A 60 -10.03 -25.71 0.18
CA PHE A 60 -9.03 -25.19 1.10
C PHE A 60 -8.22 -26.30 1.80
N VAL A 61 -8.87 -27.41 2.13
CA VAL A 61 -8.22 -28.55 2.82
C VAL A 61 -7.21 -29.20 1.88
N ALA A 62 -7.60 -29.45 0.63
CA ALA A 62 -6.71 -30.01 -0.37
C ALA A 62 -5.54 -29.05 -0.68
N LEU A 63 -5.79 -27.74 -0.80
CA LEU A 63 -4.73 -26.75 -1.01
C LEU A 63 -3.71 -26.79 0.13
N LYS A 64 -4.15 -26.68 1.38
CA LYS A 64 -3.24 -26.72 2.55
C LYS A 64 -2.43 -28.03 2.60
N LYS A 65 -3.07 -29.16 2.34
CA LYS A 65 -2.39 -30.45 2.28
C LYS A 65 -1.30 -30.50 1.22
N ASP A 66 -1.58 -30.02 0.01
CA ASP A 66 -0.60 -29.99 -1.08
C ASP A 66 0.56 -29.03 -0.75
N MET A 67 0.28 -27.90 -0.14
CA MET A 67 1.31 -26.95 0.27
C MET A 67 2.19 -27.50 1.40
N HIS A 68 1.62 -28.21 2.37
CA HIS A 68 2.43 -28.92 3.39
C HIS A 68 3.35 -29.96 2.74
N ALA A 69 2.85 -30.72 1.77
CA ALA A 69 3.66 -31.71 1.04
C ALA A 69 4.80 -31.03 0.27
N LEU A 70 4.55 -29.89 -0.35
CA LEU A 70 5.55 -29.12 -1.10
C LEU A 70 6.70 -28.64 -0.20
N MET A 71 6.48 -28.38 1.08
CA MET A 71 7.54 -27.89 1.99
C MET A 71 8.72 -28.85 2.10
N THR A 72 8.49 -30.15 1.90
CA THR A 72 9.53 -31.19 1.99
C THR A 72 9.81 -31.89 0.66
N ASP A 73 9.18 -31.47 -0.44
CA ASP A 73 9.43 -32.00 -1.79
C ASP A 73 10.60 -31.26 -2.46
N SER A 74 11.82 -31.57 -2.02
CA SER A 74 13.04 -30.92 -2.47
C SER A 74 13.34 -31.19 -3.94
N GLN A 75 13.46 -30.13 -4.74
CA GLN A 75 13.69 -30.19 -6.18
C GLN A 75 15.18 -30.17 -6.50
N SER A 76 15.63 -31.06 -7.42
CA SER A 76 17.04 -31.16 -7.78
C SER A 76 17.62 -29.88 -8.43
N TRP A 77 16.78 -29.09 -9.09
CA TRP A 77 17.19 -27.82 -9.71
C TRP A 77 17.31 -26.66 -8.71
N TRP A 78 16.70 -26.79 -7.52
CA TRP A 78 16.80 -25.86 -6.40
C TRP A 78 16.57 -26.64 -5.08
N PRO A 79 17.61 -27.30 -4.54
CA PRO A 79 17.48 -28.11 -3.34
C PRO A 79 17.05 -27.29 -2.12
N ALA A 80 16.19 -27.87 -1.30
CA ALA A 80 15.77 -27.28 -0.04
C ALA A 80 16.85 -27.41 1.02
N ASP A 81 17.10 -26.35 1.77
CA ASP A 81 18.02 -26.37 2.92
C ASP A 81 17.48 -27.37 3.97
N TRP A 82 18.31 -28.29 4.40
CA TRP A 82 17.91 -29.39 5.31
C TRP A 82 16.67 -30.17 4.84
N GLY A 83 16.40 -30.18 3.53
CA GLY A 83 15.24 -30.85 2.95
C GLY A 83 13.90 -30.16 3.19
N HIS A 84 13.89 -28.87 3.61
CA HIS A 84 12.67 -28.13 3.93
C HIS A 84 12.68 -26.72 3.37
N TYR A 85 11.69 -26.36 2.53
CA TYR A 85 11.58 -25.03 1.92
C TYR A 85 11.07 -23.93 2.86
N GLY A 86 10.78 -24.23 4.13
CA GLY A 86 10.12 -23.29 5.04
C GLY A 86 10.81 -21.92 5.13
N GLY A 87 12.13 -21.89 5.34
CA GLY A 87 12.86 -20.62 5.40
C GLY A 87 12.73 -19.77 4.12
N LEU A 88 12.81 -20.42 2.95
CA LEU A 88 12.64 -19.74 1.65
C LEU A 88 11.21 -19.20 1.45
N MET A 89 10.18 -19.97 1.84
CA MET A 89 8.79 -19.57 1.70
C MET A 89 8.39 -18.47 2.68
N ILE A 90 8.90 -18.52 3.90
CA ILE A 90 8.72 -17.45 4.90
C ILE A 90 9.35 -16.15 4.40
N ARG A 91 10.60 -16.19 3.92
CA ARG A 91 11.26 -15.02 3.36
C ARG A 91 10.47 -14.43 2.19
N MET A 92 9.97 -15.25 1.27
CA MET A 92 9.13 -14.78 0.16
C MET A 92 7.84 -14.11 0.65
N SER A 93 7.14 -14.71 1.60
CA SER A 93 5.90 -14.15 2.15
C SER A 93 6.14 -12.85 2.90
N TRP A 94 7.24 -12.79 3.68
CA TRP A 94 7.66 -11.59 4.39
C TRP A 94 7.98 -10.45 3.41
N HIS A 95 8.75 -10.73 2.36
CA HIS A 95 9.16 -9.73 1.37
C HIS A 95 8.01 -9.30 0.46
N ALA A 96 7.01 -10.15 0.25
CA ALA A 96 5.77 -9.76 -0.41
C ALA A 96 4.96 -8.78 0.46
N ALA A 97 4.81 -9.08 1.76
CA ALA A 97 3.98 -8.29 2.68
C ALA A 97 4.70 -7.08 3.29
N GLY A 98 5.99 -7.19 3.52
CA GLY A 98 6.78 -6.23 4.27
C GLY A 98 7.15 -4.96 3.51
N SER A 99 6.80 -4.84 2.25
CA SER A 99 6.92 -3.60 1.48
C SER A 99 5.79 -2.59 1.80
N TYR A 100 4.79 -2.96 2.60
CA TYR A 100 3.72 -2.08 3.05
C TYR A 100 4.24 -0.91 3.88
N ARG A 101 3.62 0.26 3.70
CA ARG A 101 3.91 1.46 4.49
C ARG A 101 2.63 2.21 4.86
N THR A 102 2.58 2.69 6.10
CA THR A 102 1.37 3.32 6.68
C THR A 102 1.07 4.69 6.09
N THR A 103 2.08 5.43 5.64
CA THR A 103 1.96 6.83 5.20
C THR A 103 0.97 6.99 4.05
N ASP A 104 1.05 6.14 3.03
CA ASP A 104 0.17 6.16 1.87
C ASP A 104 -0.55 4.81 1.62
N GLY A 105 -0.31 3.81 2.47
CA GLY A 105 -0.91 2.48 2.37
C GLY A 105 -0.42 1.64 1.19
N ARG A 106 0.57 2.12 0.44
CA ARG A 106 1.10 1.41 -0.72
C ARG A 106 2.09 0.32 -0.32
N GLY A 107 2.45 -0.52 -1.27
CA GLY A 107 3.23 -1.73 -1.04
C GLY A 107 2.37 -2.87 -0.48
N GLY A 108 3.02 -3.85 0.13
CA GLY A 108 2.35 -5.01 0.72
C GLY A 108 2.04 -6.12 -0.26
N ALA A 109 1.28 -7.11 0.22
CA ALA A 109 0.99 -8.35 -0.51
C ALA A 109 -0.34 -8.32 -1.29
N GLY A 110 -1.13 -7.24 -1.12
CA GLY A 110 -2.53 -7.17 -1.57
C GLY A 110 -2.78 -7.45 -3.04
N THR A 111 -1.78 -7.26 -3.89
CA THR A 111 -1.88 -7.36 -5.36
C THR A 111 -0.94 -8.40 -5.98
N GLY A 112 -0.07 -9.03 -5.17
CA GLY A 112 0.97 -9.93 -5.66
C GLY A 112 2.09 -9.20 -6.43
N ASN A 113 2.39 -7.98 -6.08
CA ASN A 113 3.32 -7.07 -6.76
C ASN A 113 4.78 -7.60 -6.79
N LEU A 114 5.16 -8.50 -5.88
CA LEU A 114 6.47 -9.19 -5.90
C LEU A 114 6.76 -9.93 -7.23
N ARG A 115 5.75 -10.17 -8.06
CA ARG A 115 5.92 -10.79 -9.39
C ARG A 115 6.56 -9.85 -10.42
N PHE A 116 6.56 -8.53 -10.17
CA PHE A 116 6.89 -7.49 -11.14
C PHE A 116 8.07 -6.64 -10.69
N ALA A 117 8.69 -5.97 -11.67
CA ALA A 117 9.67 -4.94 -11.40
C ALA A 117 9.03 -3.78 -10.58
N PRO A 118 9.82 -3.09 -9.72
CA PRO A 118 11.22 -3.37 -9.40
C PRO A 118 11.41 -4.47 -8.34
N LEU A 119 10.34 -4.86 -7.63
CA LEU A 119 10.40 -5.75 -6.46
C LEU A 119 11.01 -7.11 -6.80
N ASN A 120 10.64 -7.71 -7.94
CA ASN A 120 11.16 -9.02 -8.36
C ASN A 120 12.67 -9.01 -8.61
N SER A 121 13.28 -7.83 -8.72
CA SER A 121 14.69 -7.65 -9.06
C SER A 121 15.47 -6.86 -7.99
N TRP A 122 14.87 -6.57 -6.85
CA TRP A 122 15.60 -6.02 -5.72
C TRP A 122 16.69 -6.99 -5.20
N PRO A 123 17.88 -6.53 -4.83
CA PRO A 123 18.93 -7.38 -4.29
C PRO A 123 18.50 -8.20 -3.09
N ASP A 124 17.68 -7.61 -2.21
CA ASP A 124 17.14 -8.32 -1.05
C ASP A 124 16.10 -9.38 -1.40
N ASN A 125 15.60 -9.37 -2.62
CA ASN A 125 14.69 -10.39 -3.15
C ASN A 125 15.40 -11.48 -3.98
N VAL A 126 16.74 -11.52 -3.91
CA VAL A 126 17.54 -12.53 -4.62
C VAL A 126 17.03 -13.94 -4.34
N ASN A 127 16.89 -14.73 -5.42
CA ASN A 127 16.39 -16.11 -5.41
C ASN A 127 14.91 -16.31 -5.03
N LEU A 128 14.11 -15.27 -4.78
CA LEU A 128 12.66 -15.40 -4.59
C LEU A 128 11.91 -15.76 -5.88
N ASP A 129 12.49 -15.52 -7.04
CA ASP A 129 12.03 -16.02 -8.33
C ASP A 129 11.97 -17.56 -8.34
N LYS A 130 12.93 -18.26 -7.69
CA LYS A 130 12.93 -19.71 -7.51
C LYS A 130 11.81 -20.15 -6.57
N ALA A 131 11.60 -19.44 -5.46
CA ALA A 131 10.51 -19.72 -4.52
C ALA A 131 9.15 -19.71 -5.24
N ARG A 132 8.90 -18.68 -6.05
CA ARG A 132 7.68 -18.57 -6.85
C ARG A 132 7.56 -19.72 -7.88
N ARG A 133 8.67 -20.15 -8.49
CA ARG A 133 8.65 -21.27 -9.44
C ARG A 133 8.39 -22.61 -8.75
N ILE A 134 8.85 -22.79 -7.51
CA ILE A 134 8.52 -23.97 -6.68
C ILE A 134 7.01 -24.02 -6.40
N LEU A 135 6.33 -22.87 -6.22
CA LEU A 135 4.88 -22.82 -6.04
C LEU A 135 4.07 -23.05 -7.33
N TRP A 136 4.70 -23.01 -8.51
CA TRP A 136 3.97 -23.11 -9.78
C TRP A 136 3.10 -24.36 -9.93
N PRO A 137 3.52 -25.58 -9.52
CA PRO A 137 2.65 -26.76 -9.56
C PRO A 137 1.34 -26.60 -8.79
N ILE A 138 1.38 -25.92 -7.64
CA ILE A 138 0.20 -25.57 -6.84
C ILE A 138 -0.68 -24.58 -7.59
N LYS A 139 -0.12 -23.47 -8.04
CA LYS A 139 -0.85 -22.46 -8.82
C LYS A 139 -1.49 -23.06 -10.07
N LYS A 140 -0.75 -23.91 -10.80
CA LYS A 140 -1.25 -24.61 -11.98
C LYS A 140 -2.43 -25.53 -11.67
N LYS A 141 -2.39 -26.27 -10.54
CA LYS A 141 -3.45 -27.20 -10.11
C LYS A 141 -4.73 -26.47 -9.72
N TYR A 142 -4.61 -25.39 -8.96
CA TYR A 142 -5.76 -24.66 -8.43
C TYR A 142 -6.26 -23.53 -9.33
N GLY A 143 -5.44 -23.05 -10.26
CA GLY A 143 -5.81 -22.08 -11.30
C GLY A 143 -6.32 -20.77 -10.72
N ASN A 144 -7.43 -20.27 -11.27
CA ASN A 144 -8.02 -19.00 -10.89
C ASN A 144 -8.73 -19.01 -9.53
N ARG A 145 -8.87 -20.18 -8.90
CA ARG A 145 -9.48 -20.34 -7.56
C ARG A 145 -8.57 -19.86 -6.43
N VAL A 146 -7.30 -19.64 -6.70
CA VAL A 146 -6.35 -19.00 -5.77
C VAL A 146 -5.47 -18.02 -6.55
N SER A 147 -5.40 -16.76 -6.10
CA SER A 147 -4.51 -15.75 -6.69
C SER A 147 -3.04 -16.02 -6.36
N TRP A 148 -2.12 -15.44 -7.12
CA TRP A 148 -0.72 -15.40 -6.72
C TRP A 148 -0.52 -14.59 -5.44
N ALA A 149 -1.26 -13.49 -5.29
CA ALA A 149 -1.19 -12.65 -4.10
C ALA A 149 -1.50 -13.44 -2.83
N ASP A 150 -2.60 -14.19 -2.81
CA ASP A 150 -2.93 -15.08 -1.67
C ASP A 150 -1.92 -16.22 -1.50
N LEU A 151 -1.48 -16.85 -2.59
CA LEU A 151 -0.59 -17.99 -2.54
C LEU A 151 0.81 -17.64 -2.00
N LEU A 152 1.35 -16.47 -2.39
CA LEU A 152 2.65 -16.00 -1.91
C LEU A 152 2.67 -15.83 -0.39
N VAL A 153 1.58 -15.33 0.20
CA VAL A 153 1.48 -15.08 1.65
C VAL A 153 1.11 -16.35 2.40
N LEU A 154 0.21 -17.17 1.84
CA LEU A 154 -0.17 -18.46 2.43
C LEU A 154 1.04 -19.39 2.58
N ALA A 155 1.99 -19.32 1.64
CA ALA A 155 3.19 -20.17 1.67
C ALA A 155 4.00 -20.00 2.97
N GLY A 156 4.17 -18.75 3.46
CA GLY A 156 4.86 -18.50 4.73
C GLY A 156 4.09 -18.99 5.94
N THR A 157 2.76 -18.83 5.94
CA THR A 157 1.90 -19.34 7.03
C THR A 157 1.97 -20.86 7.11
N ILE A 158 1.85 -21.55 5.98
CA ILE A 158 1.98 -23.02 5.93
C ILE A 158 3.40 -23.48 6.30
N ALA A 159 4.42 -22.72 5.93
CA ALA A 159 5.80 -23.02 6.31
C ALA A 159 5.97 -23.02 7.84
N TYR A 160 5.47 -22.00 8.53
CA TYR A 160 5.47 -21.97 10.00
C TYR A 160 4.67 -23.11 10.62
N GLU A 161 3.47 -23.40 10.11
CA GLU A 161 2.66 -24.54 10.57
C GLU A 161 3.43 -25.86 10.43
N SER A 162 4.11 -26.05 9.30
CA SER A 162 4.89 -27.28 9.03
C SER A 162 6.12 -27.43 9.93
N MET A 163 6.61 -26.35 10.52
CA MET A 163 7.73 -26.34 11.47
C MET A 163 7.28 -26.32 12.93
N GLY A 164 5.98 -26.36 13.19
CA GLY A 164 5.41 -26.56 14.53
C GLY A 164 4.82 -25.32 15.20
N LEU A 165 4.75 -24.17 14.53
CA LEU A 165 4.04 -23.02 15.05
C LEU A 165 2.53 -23.17 14.85
N LYS A 166 1.74 -22.91 15.88
CA LYS A 166 0.31 -22.65 15.72
C LYS A 166 0.09 -21.22 15.28
N THR A 167 -0.27 -21.01 14.02
CA THR A 167 -0.54 -19.68 13.47
C THR A 167 -1.86 -19.10 13.99
N PHE A 168 -2.02 -17.76 13.90
CA PHE A 168 -3.24 -17.08 14.37
C PHE A 168 -4.42 -17.31 13.40
N GLY A 169 -4.15 -17.55 12.13
CA GLY A 169 -5.12 -17.79 11.07
C GLY A 169 -4.68 -17.29 9.72
N PHE A 170 -5.61 -17.29 8.77
CA PHE A 170 -5.39 -16.75 7.42
C PHE A 170 -6.69 -16.30 6.76
N GLY A 171 -6.68 -15.14 6.14
CA GLY A 171 -7.74 -14.63 5.28
C GLY A 171 -7.28 -14.54 3.84
N PHE A 172 -8.05 -15.13 2.93
CA PHE A 172 -7.92 -14.95 1.49
C PHE A 172 -8.66 -13.69 1.03
N GLY A 173 -8.47 -13.29 -0.23
CA GLY A 173 -9.23 -12.22 -0.86
C GLY A 173 -8.35 -11.17 -1.54
N ARG A 174 -7.05 -11.43 -1.70
CA ARG A 174 -6.11 -10.58 -2.46
C ARG A 174 -6.23 -10.89 -3.94
N GLU A 175 -6.50 -9.88 -4.73
CA GLU A 175 -6.64 -10.03 -6.19
C GLU A 175 -5.32 -9.79 -6.89
N ASP A 176 -5.06 -10.54 -7.97
CA ASP A 176 -3.88 -10.37 -8.79
C ASP A 176 -4.01 -9.16 -9.70
N ILE A 177 -2.99 -8.31 -9.74
CA ILE A 177 -2.81 -7.32 -10.80
C ILE A 177 -2.00 -7.93 -11.97
N TRP A 178 -2.09 -7.29 -13.14
CA TRP A 178 -1.47 -7.76 -14.38
C TRP A 178 -0.45 -6.78 -14.96
N HIS A 179 -0.16 -5.73 -14.21
CA HIS A 179 0.80 -4.69 -14.53
C HIS A 179 1.49 -4.22 -13.25
N PRO A 180 2.78 -3.85 -13.26
CA PRO A 180 3.44 -3.24 -12.11
C PRO A 180 2.69 -2.00 -11.62
N GLU A 181 2.68 -1.78 -10.31
CA GLU A 181 2.16 -0.54 -9.72
C GLU A 181 3.17 0.59 -9.92
N ILE A 182 2.85 1.50 -10.84
CA ILE A 182 3.73 2.60 -11.26
C ILE A 182 3.57 3.88 -10.42
N ASP A 183 2.60 3.90 -9.49
CA ASP A 183 2.35 4.99 -8.55
C ASP A 183 3.18 4.89 -7.28
N ILE A 184 3.90 3.78 -7.06
CA ILE A 184 4.66 3.58 -5.83
C ILE A 184 6.06 4.18 -5.95
N TYR A 185 6.36 5.16 -5.10
CA TYR A 185 7.69 5.69 -4.92
C TYR A 185 8.50 4.80 -3.96
N TRP A 186 9.63 4.28 -4.44
CA TRP A 186 10.49 3.34 -3.71
C TRP A 186 11.81 3.95 -3.22
N GLY A 187 11.95 5.26 -3.25
CA GLY A 187 13.15 5.97 -2.82
C GLY A 187 14.02 6.46 -3.97
N PRO A 188 15.05 7.25 -3.65
CA PRO A 188 15.92 7.90 -4.63
C PRO A 188 17.05 6.99 -5.14
N GLU A 189 17.15 5.74 -4.66
CA GLU A 189 18.23 4.82 -5.03
C GLU A 189 18.00 4.33 -6.45
N ASP A 190 18.90 4.71 -7.36
CA ASP A 190 18.91 4.35 -8.77
C ASP A 190 19.88 3.19 -9.07
N GLN A 191 20.59 2.68 -8.06
CA GLN A 191 21.54 1.58 -8.16
C GLN A 191 21.20 0.49 -7.16
N PHE A 192 21.26 -0.75 -7.61
CA PHE A 192 21.11 -1.91 -6.74
C PHE A 192 22.28 -2.00 -5.75
N LEU A 193 21.97 -2.39 -4.52
CA LEU A 193 22.93 -2.46 -3.41
C LEU A 193 23.65 -1.11 -3.19
N ALA A 194 22.87 -0.03 -3.14
CA ALA A 194 23.40 1.26 -2.75
C ALA A 194 24.18 1.13 -1.42
N PRO A 195 25.44 1.58 -1.36
CA PRO A 195 26.27 1.42 -0.17
C PRO A 195 25.86 2.34 0.99
N SER A 196 24.88 3.19 0.77
CA SER A 196 24.41 4.19 1.73
C SER A 196 22.89 4.15 1.90
N ASP A 197 22.44 4.46 3.11
CA ASP A 197 21.01 4.63 3.42
C ASP A 197 20.49 5.98 2.91
N ALA A 198 20.39 6.14 1.60
CA ALA A 198 19.99 7.39 0.95
C ALA A 198 18.56 7.84 1.29
N ARG A 199 17.73 6.94 1.84
CA ARG A 199 16.38 7.25 2.36
C ARG A 199 16.37 8.14 3.60
N TYR A 200 17.54 8.34 4.24
CA TYR A 200 17.68 9.23 5.38
C TYR A 200 18.41 10.52 4.98
N ALA A 201 17.89 11.67 5.38
CA ALA A 201 18.61 12.93 5.25
C ALA A 201 19.87 12.98 6.16
N ASP A 202 19.79 12.33 7.34
CA ASP A 202 20.93 12.09 8.24
C ASP A 202 20.80 10.68 8.79
N VAL A 203 21.71 9.79 8.39
CA VAL A 203 21.74 8.39 8.83
C VAL A 203 21.94 8.20 10.33
N LYS A 204 22.42 9.22 11.06
CA LYS A 204 22.55 9.19 12.52
C LYS A 204 21.23 9.44 13.24
N THR A 205 20.22 9.89 12.52
CA THR A 205 18.91 10.21 13.07
C THR A 205 17.83 9.53 12.24
N ALA A 206 17.32 8.39 12.73
CA ALA A 206 16.31 7.59 12.02
C ALA A 206 15.04 8.38 11.67
N SER A 207 14.67 9.37 12.48
CA SER A 207 13.50 10.24 12.25
C SER A 207 13.60 11.11 11.00
N THR A 208 14.76 11.15 10.32
CA THR A 208 14.95 11.88 9.06
C THR A 208 14.67 11.06 7.81
N MET A 209 14.12 9.85 7.96
CA MET A 209 13.72 9.03 6.81
C MET A 209 12.70 9.77 5.95
N GLU A 210 12.94 9.78 4.64
CA GLU A 210 12.06 10.40 3.65
C GLU A 210 10.64 9.81 3.70
N ASN A 211 9.63 10.64 3.65
CA ASN A 211 8.26 10.19 3.46
C ASN A 211 8.00 9.95 1.96
N PRO A 212 7.26 8.88 1.60
CA PRO A 212 6.52 7.94 2.46
C PRO A 212 7.29 6.64 2.79
N LEU A 213 8.59 6.59 2.60
CA LEU A 213 9.39 5.35 2.60
C LEU A 213 9.31 4.55 3.91
N ALA A 214 9.39 3.23 3.76
CA ALA A 214 9.70 2.25 4.80
C ALA A 214 10.70 1.24 4.23
N ALA A 215 10.23 0.17 3.57
CA ALA A 215 11.07 -0.76 2.83
C ALA A 215 11.65 -0.12 1.56
N VAL A 216 12.90 -0.42 1.25
CA VAL A 216 13.61 -0.01 0.04
C VAL A 216 14.48 -1.17 -0.46
N GLN A 217 15.13 -0.99 -1.61
CA GLN A 217 15.90 -2.04 -2.28
C GLN A 217 17.22 -2.45 -1.62
N MET A 218 17.61 -1.88 -0.48
CA MET A 218 18.87 -2.12 0.19
C MET A 218 19.02 -3.53 0.77
N GLY A 219 20.22 -3.87 1.23
CA GLY A 219 20.70 -5.16 1.71
C GLY A 219 19.75 -6.05 2.49
N LEU A 220 19.05 -5.55 3.52
CA LEU A 220 17.78 -6.12 3.97
C LEU A 220 16.69 -5.08 3.72
N ILE A 221 15.51 -5.54 3.40
CA ILE A 221 14.37 -4.69 3.02
C ILE A 221 14.09 -3.56 4.04
N TYR A 222 14.56 -3.69 5.27
CA TYR A 222 14.34 -2.75 6.38
C TYR A 222 15.60 -2.09 6.92
N VAL A 223 16.70 -2.86 7.07
CA VAL A 223 18.00 -2.37 7.58
C VAL A 223 19.12 -3.13 6.90
N ASN A 224 20.31 -2.52 6.83
CA ASN A 224 21.50 -3.20 6.35
C ASN A 224 21.98 -4.23 7.40
N PRO A 225 22.11 -5.52 7.07
CA PRO A 225 22.53 -6.56 8.02
C PRO A 225 23.95 -6.35 8.55
N GLU A 226 24.79 -5.62 7.83
CA GLU A 226 26.15 -5.25 8.23
C GLU A 226 26.19 -4.00 9.11
N GLY A 227 25.04 -3.45 9.49
CA GLY A 227 24.88 -2.19 10.19
C GLY A 227 24.67 -1.00 9.26
N VAL A 228 24.30 0.14 9.83
CA VAL A 228 23.99 1.36 9.09
C VAL A 228 25.17 1.81 8.22
N ASN A 229 24.96 1.99 6.93
CA ASN A 229 26.00 2.24 5.93
C ASN A 229 27.12 1.17 5.91
N GLY A 230 26.81 -0.08 6.21
CA GLY A 230 27.77 -1.18 6.26
C GLY A 230 28.74 -1.11 7.44
N LYS A 231 28.39 -0.38 8.50
CA LYS A 231 29.18 -0.24 9.72
C LYS A 231 28.40 -0.75 10.92
N SER A 232 28.94 -1.74 11.60
CA SER A 232 28.31 -2.30 12.79
C SER A 232 28.17 -1.26 13.91
N ASP A 233 26.94 -0.96 14.26
CA ASP A 233 26.51 -0.18 15.42
C ASP A 233 25.09 -0.65 15.82
N PRO A 234 24.96 -1.67 16.68
CA PRO A 234 23.66 -2.23 17.05
C PRO A 234 22.67 -1.24 17.66
N LEU A 235 23.14 -0.18 18.34
CA LEU A 235 22.25 0.82 18.91
C LEU A 235 21.69 1.76 17.83
N LEU A 236 22.51 2.15 16.87
CA LEU A 236 22.02 2.92 15.72
C LEU A 236 21.11 2.05 14.83
N THR A 237 21.47 0.80 14.62
CA THR A 237 20.64 -0.18 13.90
C THR A 237 19.26 -0.36 14.57
N ALA A 238 19.21 -0.40 15.92
CA ALA A 238 17.93 -0.46 16.66
C ALA A 238 17.03 0.74 16.38
N GLN A 239 17.58 1.95 16.24
CA GLN A 239 16.80 3.15 15.89
C GLN A 239 16.23 3.03 14.48
N HIS A 240 17.02 2.56 13.51
CA HIS A 240 16.58 2.36 12.14
C HIS A 240 15.49 1.27 12.05
N ILE A 241 15.65 0.15 12.77
CA ILE A 241 14.63 -0.90 12.86
C ILE A 241 13.31 -0.31 13.38
N ARG A 242 13.37 0.40 14.51
CA ARG A 242 12.17 0.97 15.16
C ARG A 242 11.43 1.91 14.23
N GLU A 243 12.12 2.83 13.56
CA GLU A 243 11.50 3.75 12.60
C GLU A 243 10.88 2.99 11.42
N THR A 244 11.61 2.06 10.80
CA THR A 244 11.11 1.31 9.64
C THR A 244 9.90 0.45 10.01
N PHE A 245 9.97 -0.29 11.12
CA PHE A 245 8.88 -1.15 11.55
C PHE A 245 7.65 -0.36 12.03
N ALA A 246 7.84 0.80 12.66
CA ALA A 246 6.72 1.70 12.99
C ALA A 246 5.99 2.16 11.72
N ARG A 247 6.72 2.50 10.66
CA ARG A 247 6.13 2.82 9.34
C ARG A 247 5.44 1.64 8.66
N MET A 248 5.70 0.44 9.13
CA MET A 248 5.01 -0.79 8.74
C MET A 248 3.87 -1.15 9.70
N ALA A 249 3.47 -0.26 10.60
CA ALA A 249 2.45 -0.42 11.64
C ALA A 249 2.83 -1.38 12.79
N MET A 250 4.12 -1.67 13.01
CA MET A 250 4.59 -2.56 14.08
C MET A 250 5.11 -1.76 15.28
N ASN A 251 4.70 -2.14 16.50
CA ASN A 251 5.29 -1.64 17.73
C ASN A 251 6.56 -2.42 18.09
N ASP A 252 7.24 -2.02 19.19
CA ASP A 252 8.50 -2.65 19.60
C ASP A 252 8.36 -4.14 19.94
N GLU A 253 7.24 -4.56 20.56
CA GLU A 253 7.01 -5.95 20.89
C GLU A 253 6.77 -6.81 19.65
N GLU A 254 5.94 -6.32 18.72
CA GLU A 254 5.72 -6.96 17.42
C GLU A 254 7.04 -7.02 16.61
N THR A 255 7.86 -5.98 16.67
CA THR A 255 9.15 -5.89 15.98
C THR A 255 10.14 -6.95 16.49
N VAL A 256 10.30 -7.06 17.80
CA VAL A 256 11.17 -8.09 18.40
C VAL A 256 10.63 -9.49 18.11
N ALA A 257 9.33 -9.70 18.23
CA ALA A 257 8.71 -11.00 17.93
C ALA A 257 8.94 -11.40 16.47
N LEU A 258 8.72 -10.47 15.52
CA LEU A 258 8.93 -10.72 14.09
C LEU A 258 10.40 -11.01 13.78
N THR A 259 11.35 -10.26 14.34
CA THR A 259 12.78 -10.50 14.15
C THR A 259 13.18 -11.88 14.67
N ALA A 260 12.83 -12.19 15.92
CA ALA A 260 13.15 -13.46 16.53
C ALA A 260 12.49 -14.65 15.83
N GLY A 261 11.20 -14.52 15.50
CA GLY A 261 10.43 -15.57 14.82
C GLY A 261 10.89 -15.80 13.37
N GLY A 262 11.31 -14.75 12.67
CA GLY A 262 11.89 -14.84 11.34
C GLY A 262 13.24 -15.56 11.35
N HIS A 263 14.09 -15.21 12.32
CA HIS A 263 15.42 -15.78 12.46
C HIS A 263 15.47 -17.12 13.24
N THR A 264 14.36 -17.56 13.81
CA THR A 264 14.24 -18.91 14.39
C THR A 264 14.44 -20.01 13.32
N VAL A 265 14.12 -19.72 12.06
CA VAL A 265 14.11 -20.70 10.97
C VAL A 265 14.90 -20.24 9.76
N GLY A 266 15.37 -21.22 8.96
CA GLY A 266 16.13 -20.95 7.75
C GLY A 266 17.58 -20.50 8.01
N LYS A 267 18.20 -19.98 6.97
CA LYS A 267 19.56 -19.42 7.00
C LYS A 267 19.73 -18.31 5.96
N ALA A 268 20.74 -17.48 6.15
CA ALA A 268 21.28 -16.64 5.11
C ALA A 268 22.31 -17.39 4.24
N HIS A 269 22.53 -16.93 3.00
CA HIS A 269 23.38 -17.57 2.01
C HIS A 269 24.46 -16.63 1.52
N GLY A 270 25.69 -16.95 1.81
CA GLY A 270 26.88 -16.17 1.45
C GLY A 270 28.13 -17.05 1.29
N ASN A 271 27.95 -18.34 0.95
CA ASN A 271 29.04 -19.29 0.81
C ASN A 271 29.69 -19.24 -0.58
N GLY A 272 30.03 -18.05 -1.05
CA GLY A 272 30.69 -17.88 -2.34
C GLY A 272 30.99 -16.43 -2.68
N ASP A 273 31.63 -16.24 -3.81
CA ASP A 273 32.04 -14.95 -4.34
C ASP A 273 30.84 -14.24 -4.99
N VAL A 274 30.41 -13.11 -4.44
CA VAL A 274 29.28 -12.32 -4.93
C VAL A 274 29.50 -11.77 -6.35
N SER A 275 30.73 -11.58 -6.77
CA SER A 275 31.06 -11.11 -8.14
C SER A 275 30.70 -12.12 -9.24
N LYS A 276 30.41 -13.37 -8.86
CA LYS A 276 29.98 -14.44 -9.76
C LYS A 276 28.47 -14.60 -9.86
N ILE A 277 27.71 -13.71 -9.25
CA ILE A 277 26.26 -13.69 -9.33
C ILE A 277 25.87 -12.85 -10.55
N GLY A 278 25.03 -13.43 -11.40
CA GLY A 278 24.50 -12.79 -12.62
C GLY A 278 23.44 -11.73 -12.33
N ALA A 279 22.90 -11.16 -13.39
CA ALA A 279 21.90 -10.10 -13.33
C ALA A 279 20.61 -10.55 -12.64
N ALA A 280 19.89 -9.59 -12.08
CA ALA A 280 18.52 -9.76 -11.56
C ALA A 280 17.55 -10.19 -12.68
N PRO A 281 16.37 -10.74 -12.36
CA PRO A 281 15.44 -11.28 -13.37
C PRO A 281 15.12 -10.34 -14.53
N GLU A 282 14.89 -9.06 -14.27
CA GLU A 282 14.58 -8.07 -15.34
C GLU A 282 15.78 -7.76 -16.25
N GLY A 283 17.01 -7.97 -15.78
CA GLY A 283 18.23 -7.75 -16.55
C GLY A 283 18.90 -9.03 -17.04
N ALA A 284 18.33 -10.21 -16.76
CA ALA A 284 18.91 -11.50 -17.13
C ALA A 284 18.70 -11.81 -18.62
N ASP A 285 19.61 -12.63 -19.18
CA ASP A 285 19.46 -13.10 -20.56
C ASP A 285 18.18 -13.94 -20.72
N ILE A 286 17.57 -13.86 -21.89
CA ILE A 286 16.35 -14.61 -22.23
C ILE A 286 16.54 -16.13 -22.08
N ALA A 287 17.75 -16.62 -22.25
CA ALA A 287 18.10 -18.04 -22.06
C ALA A 287 18.01 -18.49 -20.60
N GLU A 288 17.96 -17.59 -19.63
CA GLU A 288 17.77 -17.88 -18.22
C GLU A 288 16.27 -18.17 -17.89
N ALA A 289 15.40 -18.15 -18.87
CA ALA A 289 13.99 -18.53 -18.78
C ALA A 289 13.17 -17.77 -17.69
N GLY A 290 13.53 -16.50 -17.46
CA GLY A 290 12.89 -15.62 -16.48
C GLY A 290 13.44 -15.78 -15.06
N PHE A 291 14.52 -16.55 -14.89
CA PHE A 291 15.30 -16.54 -13.65
C PHE A 291 16.39 -15.47 -13.69
N GLY A 292 16.68 -14.88 -12.56
CA GLY A 292 17.84 -14.04 -12.36
C GLY A 292 18.91 -14.68 -11.48
N TRP A 293 19.94 -13.93 -11.19
CA TRP A 293 21.00 -14.24 -10.23
C TRP A 293 21.67 -15.59 -10.45
N LYS A 294 21.97 -15.90 -11.70
CA LYS A 294 22.72 -17.12 -12.06
C LYS A 294 24.03 -17.16 -11.25
N ASN A 295 24.19 -18.21 -10.49
CA ASN A 295 25.31 -18.34 -9.58
C ASN A 295 26.45 -19.16 -10.21
N GLY A 296 27.58 -18.50 -10.45
CA GLY A 296 28.81 -19.11 -11.00
C GLY A 296 29.75 -19.73 -9.94
N ASN A 297 29.33 -19.80 -8.67
CA ASN A 297 30.14 -20.45 -7.63
C ASN A 297 29.90 -21.95 -7.61
N LYS A 298 30.94 -22.76 -7.74
CA LYS A 298 30.87 -24.21 -7.65
C LYS A 298 29.61 -24.79 -8.35
N ARG A 299 28.66 -25.38 -7.54
CA ARG A 299 27.37 -25.88 -8.06
C ARG A 299 26.31 -24.78 -8.21
N GLY A 300 26.48 -23.66 -7.53
CA GLY A 300 25.55 -22.50 -7.57
C GLY A 300 24.23 -22.69 -6.80
N ILE A 301 24.00 -23.88 -6.23
CA ILE A 301 22.77 -24.26 -5.51
C ILE A 301 23.11 -25.00 -4.21
N GLY A 302 22.12 -25.18 -3.35
CA GLY A 302 22.28 -25.84 -2.05
C GLY A 302 23.30 -25.10 -1.18
N ARG A 303 24.29 -25.82 -0.66
CA ARG A 303 25.39 -25.26 0.15
C ARG A 303 26.11 -24.07 -0.54
N ASP A 304 26.16 -24.06 -1.85
CA ASP A 304 26.90 -23.06 -2.62
C ASP A 304 26.00 -21.89 -3.08
N THR A 305 24.78 -21.78 -2.54
CA THR A 305 23.88 -20.65 -2.79
C THR A 305 24.47 -19.35 -2.23
N VAL A 306 24.29 -18.24 -2.96
CA VAL A 306 24.63 -16.89 -2.51
C VAL A 306 23.40 -16.00 -2.67
N SER A 307 23.09 -15.20 -1.67
CA SER A 307 22.03 -14.20 -1.67
C SER A 307 22.52 -12.87 -1.11
N SER A 308 22.32 -12.59 0.17
CA SER A 308 22.71 -11.33 0.82
C SER A 308 24.20 -11.18 1.09
N GLY A 309 24.98 -12.24 0.98
CA GLY A 309 26.40 -12.26 1.31
C GLY A 309 26.73 -12.64 2.76
N ILE A 310 25.85 -12.43 3.73
CA ILE A 310 25.96 -13.04 5.05
C ILE A 310 25.69 -14.54 4.96
N GLU A 311 26.32 -15.35 5.82
CA GLU A 311 26.26 -16.82 5.73
C GLU A 311 25.99 -17.46 7.09
N GLY A 312 25.01 -18.33 7.15
CA GLY A 312 24.76 -19.20 8.30
C GLY A 312 23.32 -19.19 8.80
N ALA A 313 23.02 -20.12 9.69
CA ALA A 313 21.78 -20.18 10.44
C ALA A 313 21.90 -19.41 11.75
N TRP A 314 20.77 -18.96 12.29
CA TRP A 314 20.70 -18.29 13.59
C TRP A 314 20.51 -19.26 14.76
N THR A 315 20.06 -20.49 14.47
CA THR A 315 19.66 -21.48 15.48
C THR A 315 20.27 -22.84 15.20
N THR A 316 20.27 -23.70 16.22
CA THR A 316 20.73 -25.08 16.11
C THR A 316 19.78 -25.93 15.24
N HIS A 317 18.47 -25.60 15.24
CA HIS A 317 17.42 -26.36 14.55
C HIS A 317 16.64 -25.49 13.55
N PRO A 318 17.21 -25.10 12.40
CA PRO A 318 16.63 -24.10 11.50
C PRO A 318 15.33 -24.50 10.77
N THR A 319 14.85 -25.72 10.97
CA THR A 319 13.58 -26.21 10.40
C THR A 319 12.52 -26.50 11.46
N LYS A 320 12.72 -25.95 12.67
CA LYS A 320 11.82 -26.18 13.80
C LYS A 320 11.49 -24.85 14.49
N TRP A 321 10.21 -24.66 14.82
CA TRP A 321 9.78 -23.58 15.68
C TRP A 321 10.08 -23.91 17.15
N ASP A 322 11.07 -23.24 17.72
CA ASP A 322 11.47 -23.34 19.13
C ASP A 322 12.08 -22.02 19.62
N ASN A 323 12.63 -22.00 20.82
CA ASN A 323 13.24 -20.79 21.40
C ASN A 323 14.76 -20.69 21.13
N GLY A 324 15.30 -21.51 20.22
CA GLY A 324 16.72 -21.63 19.94
C GLY A 324 17.41 -20.32 19.54
N TYR A 325 16.67 -19.36 18.96
CA TYR A 325 17.18 -18.04 18.65
C TYR A 325 17.63 -17.30 19.91
N PHE A 326 16.77 -17.15 20.90
CA PHE A 326 17.11 -16.49 22.16
C PHE A 326 18.03 -17.33 23.03
N ASP A 327 17.93 -18.67 23.00
CA ASP A 327 18.83 -19.55 23.70
C ASP A 327 20.29 -19.29 23.31
N LEU A 328 20.58 -19.19 22.01
CA LEU A 328 21.92 -18.90 21.52
C LEU A 328 22.31 -17.43 21.74
N LEU A 329 21.40 -16.50 21.45
CA LEU A 329 21.68 -15.07 21.53
C LEU A 329 22.07 -14.63 22.95
N PHE A 330 21.45 -15.21 24.00
CA PHE A 330 21.74 -14.90 25.39
C PHE A 330 22.82 -15.79 26.02
N LYS A 331 23.04 -17.01 25.50
CA LYS A 331 24.02 -17.95 26.07
C LYS A 331 25.44 -17.58 25.77
N TYR A 332 25.73 -17.01 24.62
CA TYR A 332 27.08 -16.75 24.15
C TYR A 332 27.42 -15.25 24.11
N GLU A 333 28.73 -14.95 24.22
CA GLU A 333 29.29 -13.68 23.80
C GLU A 333 29.57 -13.73 22.30
N TRP A 334 29.46 -12.58 21.64
CA TRP A 334 29.52 -12.47 20.18
C TRP A 334 30.64 -11.55 19.74
N GLN A 335 31.31 -11.89 18.66
CA GLN A 335 32.38 -11.10 18.03
C GLN A 335 32.11 -10.91 16.54
N LEU A 336 32.61 -9.80 15.98
CA LEU A 336 32.55 -9.54 14.55
C LEU A 336 33.43 -10.50 13.78
N THR A 337 32.95 -10.99 12.66
CA THR A 337 33.64 -11.85 11.71
C THR A 337 33.25 -11.49 10.27
N LYS A 338 33.83 -12.19 9.30
CA LYS A 338 33.48 -12.09 7.89
C LYS A 338 32.92 -13.42 7.38
N SER A 339 31.84 -13.33 6.61
CA SER A 339 31.31 -14.46 5.84
C SER A 339 32.30 -14.89 4.73
N PRO A 340 32.15 -16.06 4.11
CA PRO A 340 32.92 -16.45 2.92
C PRO A 340 32.74 -15.47 1.74
N ALA A 341 31.62 -14.77 1.65
CA ALA A 341 31.38 -13.71 0.66
C ALA A 341 32.01 -12.36 1.04
N GLY A 342 32.57 -12.23 2.24
CA GLY A 342 33.23 -11.01 2.73
C GLY A 342 32.31 -10.05 3.50
N ALA A 343 31.03 -10.37 3.69
CA ALA A 343 30.10 -9.55 4.46
C ALA A 343 30.39 -9.61 5.97
N THR A 344 30.15 -8.50 6.69
CA THR A 344 30.30 -8.44 8.15
C THR A 344 29.12 -9.11 8.83
N GLN A 345 29.42 -9.97 9.80
CA GLN A 345 28.44 -10.65 10.64
C GLN A 345 29.02 -10.94 12.02
N TRP A 346 28.21 -11.46 12.93
CA TRP A 346 28.64 -11.83 14.27
C TRP A 346 28.67 -13.34 14.40
N GLU A 347 29.71 -13.86 15.12
CA GLU A 347 29.80 -15.27 15.47
C GLU A 347 30.00 -15.45 16.99
N PRO A 348 29.55 -16.58 17.57
CA PRO A 348 29.68 -16.83 19.01
C PRO A 348 31.12 -17.18 19.39
N ILE A 349 31.51 -16.74 20.59
CA ILE A 349 32.84 -17.06 21.19
C ILE A 349 32.71 -18.39 21.97
N ASN A 350 33.57 -19.35 21.71
CA ASN A 350 33.66 -20.64 22.44
C ASN A 350 32.34 -21.43 22.46
N ILE A 351 31.64 -21.51 21.33
CA ILE A 351 30.38 -22.26 21.22
C ILE A 351 30.60 -23.78 21.43
N ALA A 352 29.70 -24.42 22.16
CA ALA A 352 29.64 -25.86 22.32
C ALA A 352 29.26 -26.56 20.99
N GLU A 353 29.81 -27.74 20.72
CA GLU A 353 29.64 -28.43 19.45
C GLU A 353 28.17 -28.83 19.20
N GLU A 354 27.43 -29.18 20.26
CA GLU A 354 26.03 -29.52 20.21
C GLU A 354 25.11 -28.36 19.82
N ASP A 355 25.53 -27.14 20.07
CA ASP A 355 24.75 -25.92 19.76
C ASP A 355 24.94 -25.44 18.31
N LYS A 356 25.90 -25.99 17.58
CA LYS A 356 26.14 -25.64 16.19
C LYS A 356 25.13 -26.31 15.26
N PRO A 357 24.50 -25.57 14.34
CA PRO A 357 23.68 -26.17 13.27
C PRO A 357 24.51 -27.09 12.38
N VAL A 358 23.86 -28.15 11.88
CA VAL A 358 24.46 -29.01 10.86
C VAL A 358 24.44 -28.37 9.48
N ASP A 359 25.30 -28.80 8.59
CA ASP A 359 25.29 -28.37 7.18
C ASP A 359 23.99 -28.77 6.47
N VAL A 360 23.58 -27.97 5.47
CA VAL A 360 22.31 -28.18 4.73
C VAL A 360 22.24 -29.47 3.94
N GLU A 361 23.39 -30.09 3.62
CA GLU A 361 23.50 -31.28 2.78
C GLU A 361 24.20 -32.45 3.50
N ASP A 362 25.08 -32.16 4.46
CA ASP A 362 25.90 -33.17 5.16
C ASP A 362 25.80 -33.01 6.69
N PRO A 363 24.99 -33.81 7.35
CA PRO A 363 24.78 -33.70 8.81
C PRO A 363 26.02 -34.01 9.64
N SER A 364 27.09 -34.53 9.05
CA SER A 364 28.38 -34.74 9.75
C SER A 364 29.19 -33.48 9.90
N ILE A 365 28.87 -32.40 9.17
CA ILE A 365 29.52 -31.11 9.22
C ILE A 365 28.68 -30.16 10.06
N ARG A 366 29.36 -29.37 10.91
CA ARG A 366 28.69 -28.32 11.72
C ARG A 366 29.38 -26.98 11.50
N TYR A 367 28.61 -25.90 11.54
CA TYR A 367 29.07 -24.53 11.40
C TYR A 367 28.71 -23.72 12.63
N ASN A 368 29.42 -22.64 12.89
CA ASN A 368 28.98 -21.66 13.88
C ASN A 368 27.64 -21.02 13.40
N PRO A 369 26.67 -20.86 14.30
CA PRO A 369 25.56 -19.96 14.01
C PRO A 369 26.06 -18.52 13.85
N MET A 370 25.26 -17.69 13.21
CA MET A 370 25.61 -16.29 13.03
C MET A 370 24.50 -15.38 13.54
N MET A 371 24.87 -14.13 13.83
CA MET A 371 23.95 -13.03 14.08
C MET A 371 24.29 -11.85 13.19
N THR A 372 23.29 -11.04 12.88
CA THR A 372 23.42 -9.76 12.19
C THR A 372 23.51 -8.61 13.20
N ASP A 373 23.76 -7.42 12.71
CA ASP A 373 23.71 -6.22 13.55
C ASP A 373 22.28 -5.98 14.13
N ALA A 374 21.25 -6.36 13.36
CA ALA A 374 19.85 -6.32 13.82
C ALA A 374 19.59 -7.29 14.99
N ASP A 375 20.18 -8.48 14.98
CA ASP A 375 20.06 -9.44 16.10
C ASP A 375 20.76 -8.92 17.35
N MET A 376 21.93 -8.32 17.17
CA MET A 376 22.64 -7.69 18.29
C MET A 376 21.86 -6.51 18.86
N ALA A 377 21.09 -5.79 18.06
CA ALA A 377 20.19 -4.74 18.52
C ALA A 377 19.14 -5.27 19.52
N MET A 378 18.67 -6.53 19.35
CA MET A 378 17.67 -7.15 20.24
C MET A 378 18.17 -7.34 21.68
N ILE A 379 19.48 -7.36 21.90
CA ILE A 379 20.11 -7.49 23.24
C ILE A 379 20.90 -6.26 23.69
N LYS A 380 21.15 -5.29 22.79
CA LYS A 380 21.91 -4.08 23.11
C LYS A 380 21.00 -2.86 23.35
N ASP A 381 19.89 -2.73 22.61
CA ASP A 381 18.90 -1.68 22.89
C ASP A 381 18.11 -2.03 24.16
N PRO A 382 18.00 -1.11 25.15
CA PRO A 382 17.38 -1.42 26.45
C PRO A 382 15.92 -1.88 26.33
N ILE A 383 15.13 -1.28 25.43
CA ILE A 383 13.71 -1.61 25.23
C ILE A 383 13.58 -2.99 24.59
N TYR A 384 14.32 -3.22 23.50
CA TYR A 384 14.30 -4.52 22.82
C TYR A 384 14.81 -5.64 23.72
N ARG A 385 15.83 -5.36 24.54
CA ARG A 385 16.38 -6.34 25.48
C ARG A 385 15.33 -6.79 26.51
N GLU A 386 14.59 -5.88 27.09
CA GLU A 386 13.54 -6.21 28.06
C GLU A 386 12.47 -7.14 27.43
N ILE A 387 12.08 -6.86 26.20
CA ILE A 387 11.13 -7.68 25.43
C ILE A 387 11.75 -9.05 25.11
N SER A 388 12.99 -9.07 24.63
CA SER A 388 13.72 -10.30 24.29
C SER A 388 13.90 -11.22 25.51
N GLU A 389 14.22 -10.67 26.69
CA GLU A 389 14.33 -11.45 27.94
C GLU A 389 12.97 -12.05 28.36
N ARG A 390 11.87 -11.35 28.11
CA ARG A 390 10.52 -11.85 28.35
C ARG A 390 10.21 -13.04 27.45
N PHE A 391 10.48 -12.90 26.16
CA PHE A 391 10.28 -13.94 25.17
C PHE A 391 11.19 -15.15 25.39
N HIS A 392 12.44 -14.94 25.79
CA HIS A 392 13.37 -16.02 26.14
C HIS A 392 12.85 -16.87 27.33
N LYS A 393 12.26 -16.21 28.32
CA LYS A 393 11.70 -16.89 29.51
C LYS A 393 10.37 -17.59 29.25
N ASP A 394 9.60 -17.16 28.24
CA ASP A 394 8.27 -17.69 27.92
C ASP A 394 8.07 -17.87 26.41
N GLN A 395 8.43 -19.05 25.93
CA GLN A 395 8.26 -19.43 24.53
C GLN A 395 6.78 -19.46 24.10
N ALA A 396 5.85 -19.77 25.00
CA ALA A 396 4.43 -19.79 24.65
C ALA A 396 3.93 -18.37 24.37
N TYR A 397 4.38 -17.40 25.18
CA TYR A 397 4.10 -15.99 24.95
C TYR A 397 4.72 -15.46 23.65
N LEU A 398 6.01 -15.78 23.38
CA LEU A 398 6.63 -15.47 22.08
C LEU A 398 5.79 -16.01 20.93
N SER A 399 5.36 -17.28 21.02
CA SER A 399 4.58 -17.93 19.94
C SER A 399 3.23 -17.22 19.71
N GLU A 400 2.57 -16.78 20.77
CA GLU A 400 1.30 -16.04 20.65
C GLU A 400 1.52 -14.67 20.02
N VAL A 401 2.47 -13.87 20.52
CA VAL A 401 2.76 -12.53 20.00
C VAL A 401 3.25 -12.62 18.55
N PHE A 402 4.13 -13.55 18.24
CA PHE A 402 4.59 -13.77 16.86
C PHE A 402 3.46 -14.15 15.93
N ALA A 403 2.59 -15.10 16.30
CA ALA A 403 1.48 -15.52 15.45
C ALA A 403 0.54 -14.35 15.12
N ARG A 404 0.27 -13.46 16.07
CA ARG A 404 -0.52 -12.24 15.87
C ARG A 404 0.21 -11.20 15.03
N ALA A 405 1.51 -10.97 15.27
CA ALA A 405 2.33 -10.06 14.49
C ALA A 405 2.51 -10.53 13.05
N TRP A 406 2.70 -11.83 12.82
CA TRP A 406 2.74 -12.44 11.48
C TRP A 406 1.41 -12.27 10.74
N PHE A 407 0.28 -12.49 11.43
CA PHE A 407 -1.03 -12.26 10.85
C PHE A 407 -1.22 -10.77 10.49
N LYS A 408 -0.83 -9.84 11.37
CA LYS A 408 -0.88 -8.40 11.08
C LYS A 408 0.03 -8.05 9.89
N LEU A 409 1.28 -8.51 9.87
CA LEU A 409 2.22 -8.27 8.77
C LEU A 409 1.61 -8.65 7.41
N THR A 410 0.93 -9.78 7.35
CA THR A 410 0.42 -10.37 6.12
C THR A 410 -1.00 -9.94 5.74
N HIS A 411 -1.73 -9.22 6.61
CA HIS A 411 -3.15 -8.89 6.38
C HIS A 411 -3.51 -7.41 6.53
N ARG A 412 -2.63 -6.55 7.07
CA ARG A 412 -2.94 -5.14 7.32
C ARG A 412 -3.30 -4.32 6.08
N ASP A 413 -2.91 -4.78 4.88
CA ASP A 413 -3.20 -4.21 3.58
C ASP A 413 -4.42 -4.84 2.87
N LEU A 414 -5.09 -5.81 3.52
CA LEU A 414 -6.27 -6.50 2.97
C LEU A 414 -7.60 -5.75 3.25
N GLY A 415 -7.54 -4.67 4.01
CA GLY A 415 -8.71 -3.91 4.43
C GLY A 415 -9.45 -4.54 5.63
N PRO A 416 -10.72 -4.17 5.85
CA PRO A 416 -11.49 -4.65 6.99
C PRO A 416 -11.83 -6.14 6.89
N LYS A 417 -12.07 -6.77 8.03
CA LYS A 417 -12.32 -8.23 8.17
C LYS A 417 -13.44 -8.76 7.26
N VAL A 418 -14.44 -7.95 6.90
CA VAL A 418 -15.51 -8.33 5.97
C VAL A 418 -14.99 -8.74 4.56
N ARG A 419 -13.78 -8.33 4.23
CA ARG A 419 -13.10 -8.74 2.98
C ARG A 419 -12.45 -10.10 3.06
N TYR A 420 -12.16 -10.63 4.26
CA TYR A 420 -11.44 -11.88 4.44
C TYR A 420 -12.32 -13.07 4.12
N LEU A 421 -11.77 -14.02 3.40
CA LEU A 421 -12.45 -15.22 2.94
C LEU A 421 -11.69 -16.48 3.40
N GLY A 422 -12.39 -17.58 3.48
CA GLY A 422 -11.81 -18.88 3.85
C GLY A 422 -12.14 -19.33 5.27
N PRO A 423 -11.80 -20.59 5.60
CA PRO A 423 -12.20 -21.22 6.85
C PRO A 423 -11.34 -20.81 8.06
N ASP A 424 -10.13 -20.30 7.82
CA ASP A 424 -9.15 -20.01 8.88
C ASP A 424 -9.15 -18.51 9.28
N VAL A 425 -10.18 -17.75 8.87
CA VAL A 425 -10.32 -16.35 9.28
C VAL A 425 -10.60 -16.28 10.78
N PRO A 426 -9.77 -15.57 11.57
CA PRO A 426 -9.99 -15.43 12.99
C PRO A 426 -11.34 -14.79 13.33
N SER A 427 -12.02 -15.29 14.36
CA SER A 427 -13.29 -14.72 14.82
C SER A 427 -13.12 -13.39 15.54
N GLU A 428 -11.97 -13.18 16.16
CA GLU A 428 -11.61 -11.94 16.87
C GLU A 428 -11.54 -10.75 15.92
N ASP A 429 -12.07 -9.58 16.33
CA ASP A 429 -11.88 -8.32 15.65
C ASP A 429 -10.65 -7.62 16.23
N LEU A 430 -9.66 -7.38 15.37
CA LEU A 430 -8.44 -6.69 15.76
C LEU A 430 -8.59 -5.19 15.48
N ILE A 431 -8.09 -4.36 16.39
CA ILE A 431 -8.30 -2.90 16.30
C ILE A 431 -7.76 -2.29 15.01
N TRP A 432 -6.63 -2.81 14.51
CA TRP A 432 -6.00 -2.34 13.27
C TRP A 432 -6.77 -2.73 11.98
N GLN A 433 -7.80 -3.58 12.09
CA GLN A 433 -8.72 -3.91 11.00
C GLN A 433 -9.84 -2.88 10.86
N ASP A 434 -9.83 -1.81 11.64
CA ASP A 434 -10.83 -0.75 11.65
C ASP A 434 -12.27 -1.28 11.82
N PRO A 435 -12.57 -2.07 12.87
CA PRO A 435 -13.85 -2.77 13.00
C PRO A 435 -15.03 -1.80 13.04
N ILE A 436 -16.10 -2.14 12.33
CA ILE A 436 -17.34 -1.37 12.25
C ILE A 436 -18.51 -2.30 12.57
N PRO A 437 -19.42 -1.93 13.50
CA PRO A 437 -20.63 -2.68 13.76
C PRO A 437 -21.54 -2.72 12.53
N VAL A 438 -22.29 -3.80 12.37
CA VAL A 438 -23.32 -3.89 11.31
C VAL A 438 -24.37 -2.80 11.51
N GLY A 439 -24.62 -2.01 10.45
CA GLY A 439 -25.59 -0.94 10.47
C GLY A 439 -27.05 -1.42 10.25
N ASN A 440 -27.99 -0.58 10.61
CA ASN A 440 -29.40 -0.80 10.31
C ASN A 440 -29.71 -0.36 8.89
N ALA A 441 -30.11 -1.29 8.02
CA ALA A 441 -30.55 -0.98 6.66
C ALA A 441 -32.08 -0.78 6.54
N LYS A 442 -32.83 -0.91 7.66
CA LYS A 442 -34.29 -0.88 7.68
C LYS A 442 -34.81 0.45 8.21
N PHE A 443 -34.64 1.52 7.48
CA PHE A 443 -35.23 2.84 7.75
C PHE A 443 -35.79 3.46 6.47
N SER A 444 -36.64 4.48 6.61
CA SER A 444 -37.21 5.20 5.45
C SER A 444 -36.21 6.22 4.90
N VAL A 445 -35.51 5.87 3.81
CA VAL A 445 -34.60 6.78 3.11
C VAL A 445 -35.30 8.09 2.70
N ALA A 446 -36.57 8.00 2.25
CA ALA A 446 -37.34 9.18 1.83
C ALA A 446 -37.59 10.15 3.01
N ASP A 447 -37.95 9.63 4.21
CA ASP A 447 -38.19 10.45 5.38
C ASP A 447 -36.91 11.08 5.92
N VAL A 448 -35.78 10.35 5.88
CA VAL A 448 -34.46 10.89 6.25
C VAL A 448 -34.07 12.01 5.29
N LYS A 449 -34.18 11.82 3.98
CA LYS A 449 -33.92 12.87 2.98
C LYS A 449 -34.80 14.10 3.17
N ALA A 450 -36.12 13.90 3.49
CA ALA A 450 -37.04 15.00 3.79
C ALA A 450 -36.60 15.77 5.04
N ALA A 451 -36.17 15.06 6.12
CA ALA A 451 -35.71 15.70 7.33
C ALA A 451 -34.42 16.50 7.10
N ILE A 452 -33.45 15.94 6.33
CA ILE A 452 -32.21 16.65 5.93
C ILE A 452 -32.58 17.90 5.12
N SER A 453 -33.50 17.79 4.18
CA SER A 453 -33.93 18.90 3.32
C SER A 453 -34.60 20.04 4.09
N ALA A 454 -35.18 19.73 5.25
CA ALA A 454 -35.83 20.69 6.12
C ALA A 454 -34.87 21.42 7.11
N THR A 455 -33.60 21.03 7.14
CA THR A 455 -32.57 21.73 7.92
C THR A 455 -32.22 23.07 7.30
N ASP A 456 -31.55 23.94 8.09
CA ASP A 456 -30.96 25.21 7.61
C ASP A 456 -29.56 25.05 7.01
N LEU A 457 -29.08 23.79 6.86
CA LEU A 457 -27.78 23.49 6.29
C LEU A 457 -27.71 23.84 4.80
N SER A 458 -26.65 24.53 4.42
CA SER A 458 -26.40 24.87 3.01
C SER A 458 -26.02 23.63 2.19
N ILE A 459 -26.15 23.73 0.87
CA ILE A 459 -25.68 22.69 -0.07
C ILE A 459 -24.19 22.39 0.18
N SER A 460 -23.40 23.46 0.38
CA SER A 460 -21.95 23.33 0.69
C SER A 460 -21.71 22.58 2.00
N ASP A 461 -22.47 22.85 3.09
CA ASP A 461 -22.34 22.12 4.36
C ASP A 461 -22.62 20.63 4.18
N LEU A 462 -23.69 20.28 3.48
CA LEU A 462 -24.12 18.90 3.24
C LEU A 462 -23.08 18.12 2.41
N VAL A 463 -22.67 18.71 1.28
CA VAL A 463 -21.74 18.07 0.34
C VAL A 463 -20.34 17.97 0.96
N SER A 464 -19.82 19.04 1.57
CA SER A 464 -18.49 19.03 2.15
C SER A 464 -18.36 18.04 3.31
N THR A 465 -19.41 17.87 4.14
CA THR A 465 -19.36 16.91 5.26
C THR A 465 -19.34 15.47 4.76
N ALA A 466 -20.14 15.13 3.74
CA ALA A 466 -20.12 13.80 3.14
C ALA A 466 -18.76 13.53 2.43
N TRP A 467 -18.26 14.52 1.71
CA TRP A 467 -16.93 14.43 1.08
C TRP A 467 -15.81 14.22 2.10
N ASP A 468 -15.76 15.03 3.15
CA ASP A 468 -14.76 14.92 4.22
C ASP A 468 -14.78 13.56 4.92
N SER A 469 -15.96 12.95 5.05
CA SER A 469 -16.12 11.60 5.60
C SER A 469 -15.54 10.54 4.65
N ALA A 470 -15.83 10.64 3.34
CA ALA A 470 -15.51 9.62 2.35
C ALA A 470 -14.07 9.73 1.82
N ARG A 471 -13.52 10.94 1.68
CA ARG A 471 -12.21 11.21 1.05
C ARG A 471 -11.01 10.61 1.78
N THR A 472 -11.20 10.08 2.98
CA THR A 472 -10.15 9.38 3.73
C THR A 472 -9.86 7.98 3.19
N PHE A 473 -10.73 7.45 2.32
CA PHE A 473 -10.52 6.14 1.71
C PHE A 473 -9.23 6.08 0.88
N ARG A 474 -8.51 4.98 1.04
CA ARG A 474 -7.33 4.62 0.26
C ARG A 474 -7.52 3.25 -0.38
N SER A 475 -7.47 3.20 -1.71
CA SER A 475 -7.54 1.94 -2.45
C SER A 475 -6.28 1.07 -2.28
N SER A 476 -5.18 1.67 -1.84
CA SER A 476 -3.90 0.99 -1.62
C SER A 476 -3.92 -0.02 -0.48
N ASP A 477 -4.62 0.28 0.63
CA ASP A 477 -4.77 -0.60 1.79
C ASP A 477 -6.23 -0.77 2.25
N LEU A 478 -7.18 -0.18 1.49
CA LEU A 478 -8.61 -0.30 1.69
C LEU A 478 -9.10 0.22 3.06
N ARG A 479 -8.38 1.20 3.62
CA ARG A 479 -8.69 1.88 4.88
C ARG A 479 -9.39 3.22 4.63
N GLY A 480 -10.02 3.74 5.67
CA GLY A 480 -10.78 5.00 5.62
C GLY A 480 -12.15 4.83 4.99
N GLY A 481 -12.75 5.95 4.55
CA GLY A 481 -14.06 5.99 3.93
C GLY A 481 -15.19 6.45 4.87
N ALA A 482 -16.40 6.51 4.32
CA ALA A 482 -17.57 7.04 5.01
C ALA A 482 -18.19 6.08 6.04
N ASN A 483 -17.97 4.76 5.88
CA ASN A 483 -18.50 3.76 6.80
C ASN A 483 -17.83 3.89 8.17
N GLY A 484 -18.61 3.71 9.23
CA GLY A 484 -18.12 3.92 10.60
C GLY A 484 -18.32 5.35 11.13
N ALA A 485 -18.61 6.33 10.28
CA ALA A 485 -18.77 7.74 10.65
C ALA A 485 -17.64 8.25 11.58
N ARG A 486 -16.39 7.82 11.33
CA ARG A 486 -15.24 8.19 12.18
C ARG A 486 -14.90 9.67 12.15
N ILE A 487 -15.45 10.41 11.19
CA ILE A 487 -15.35 11.88 11.14
C ILE A 487 -15.88 12.57 12.41
N ARG A 488 -16.78 11.92 13.20
CA ARG A 488 -17.30 12.40 14.49
C ARG A 488 -16.41 12.01 15.68
N LEU A 489 -15.37 11.20 15.47
CA LEU A 489 -14.48 10.64 16.49
C LEU A 489 -13.07 11.24 16.42
N GLU A 490 -12.28 11.07 17.48
CA GLU A 490 -10.84 11.35 17.42
C GLU A 490 -10.14 10.29 16.56
N PRO A 491 -9.15 10.69 15.73
CA PRO A 491 -8.61 12.04 15.61
C PRO A 491 -9.35 12.88 14.55
N GLN A 492 -10.22 12.29 13.70
CA GLN A 492 -10.77 12.92 12.48
C GLN A 492 -11.58 14.19 12.76
N LYS A 493 -12.33 14.24 13.86
CA LYS A 493 -13.15 15.42 14.18
C LYS A 493 -12.37 16.71 14.40
N LYS A 494 -11.05 16.58 14.68
CA LYS A 494 -10.16 17.72 14.90
C LYS A 494 -9.27 18.06 13.71
N TRP A 495 -9.29 17.27 12.65
CA TRP A 495 -8.48 17.55 11.48
C TRP A 495 -8.85 18.89 10.84
N ALA A 496 -7.84 19.71 10.59
CA ALA A 496 -8.05 21.05 10.03
C ALA A 496 -8.80 21.03 8.71
N GLY A 497 -8.53 20.05 7.84
CA GLY A 497 -9.22 19.87 6.56
C GLY A 497 -10.74 19.63 6.68
N ASN A 498 -11.21 19.19 7.84
CA ASN A 498 -12.63 18.94 8.11
C ASN A 498 -13.37 20.18 8.65
N GLU A 499 -12.66 21.29 8.91
CA GLU A 499 -13.25 22.54 9.47
C GLU A 499 -14.04 22.25 10.75
N PRO A 500 -13.39 21.97 11.91
CA PRO A 500 -14.02 21.41 13.09
C PRO A 500 -15.26 22.15 13.59
N GLU A 501 -15.31 23.48 13.53
CA GLU A 501 -16.47 24.28 13.97
C GLU A 501 -17.67 24.08 13.02
N ARG A 502 -17.43 24.10 11.71
CA ARG A 502 -18.46 23.79 10.72
C ARG A 502 -18.96 22.37 10.90
N LEU A 503 -18.02 21.41 11.01
CA LEU A 503 -18.34 19.99 11.17
C LEU A 503 -19.21 19.74 12.42
N ALA A 504 -18.85 20.31 13.57
CA ALA A 504 -19.62 20.16 14.81
C ALA A 504 -21.08 20.66 14.68
N ARG A 505 -21.27 21.82 14.03
CA ARG A 505 -22.59 22.38 13.74
C ARG A 505 -23.45 21.44 12.86
N VAL A 506 -22.83 20.90 11.81
CA VAL A 506 -23.51 20.01 10.88
C VAL A 506 -23.83 18.67 11.55
N LEU A 507 -22.87 18.06 12.24
CA LEU A 507 -23.05 16.76 12.90
C LEU A 507 -24.16 16.83 13.96
N THR A 508 -24.31 17.92 14.71
CA THR A 508 -25.38 18.08 15.69
C THR A 508 -26.77 17.84 15.08
N GLN A 509 -27.00 18.35 13.87
CA GLN A 509 -28.28 18.15 13.18
C GLN A 509 -28.40 16.74 12.59
N LEU A 510 -27.33 16.24 11.96
CA LEU A 510 -27.37 14.92 11.31
C LEU A 510 -27.47 13.79 12.34
N GLU A 511 -26.84 13.88 13.48
CA GLU A 511 -26.95 12.91 14.60
C GLU A 511 -28.37 12.87 15.16
N SER A 512 -29.03 14.04 15.31
CA SER A 512 -30.43 14.12 15.72
C SER A 512 -31.38 13.44 14.72
N ILE A 513 -31.12 13.60 13.40
CA ILE A 513 -31.88 12.92 12.36
C ILE A 513 -31.63 11.41 12.41
N ALA A 514 -30.38 10.97 12.55
CA ALA A 514 -30.00 9.57 12.67
C ALA A 514 -30.74 8.89 13.82
N GLN A 515 -30.74 9.50 14.99
CA GLN A 515 -31.44 9.01 16.17
C GLN A 515 -32.96 8.91 15.93
N LYS A 516 -33.57 9.95 15.35
CA LYS A 516 -35.03 10.01 15.09
C LYS A 516 -35.52 8.88 14.19
N PHE A 517 -34.72 8.51 13.17
CA PHE A 517 -35.10 7.50 12.18
C PHE A 517 -34.43 6.14 12.39
N SER A 518 -33.69 5.95 13.48
CA SER A 518 -32.91 4.74 13.79
C SER A 518 -31.95 4.36 12.65
N ALA A 519 -31.44 5.34 11.91
CA ALA A 519 -30.40 5.20 10.91
C ALA A 519 -29.03 5.38 11.56
N SER A 520 -27.97 4.85 10.92
CA SER A 520 -26.61 5.20 11.34
C SER A 520 -26.26 6.64 10.99
N VAL A 521 -25.38 7.26 11.77
CA VAL A 521 -24.83 8.59 11.44
C VAL A 521 -24.07 8.53 10.10
N ALA A 522 -23.37 7.42 9.83
CA ALA A 522 -22.68 7.20 8.57
C ALA A 522 -23.62 7.25 7.35
N ASP A 523 -24.75 6.58 7.42
CA ASP A 523 -25.75 6.62 6.34
C ASP A 523 -26.38 8.01 6.20
N VAL A 524 -26.65 8.70 7.34
CA VAL A 524 -27.24 10.05 7.30
C VAL A 524 -26.24 11.07 6.71
N ILE A 525 -24.95 10.97 6.99
CA ILE A 525 -23.91 11.82 6.38
C ILE A 525 -23.89 11.64 4.85
N VAL A 526 -23.89 10.41 4.37
CA VAL A 526 -23.89 10.13 2.92
C VAL A 526 -25.21 10.64 2.27
N LEU A 527 -26.36 10.40 2.92
CA LEU A 527 -27.64 10.93 2.46
C LEU A 527 -27.68 12.47 2.45
N ALA A 528 -27.02 13.12 3.41
CA ALA A 528 -26.88 14.58 3.43
C ALA A 528 -26.15 15.09 2.17
N GLY A 529 -25.03 14.48 1.83
CA GLY A 529 -24.32 14.77 0.57
C GLY A 529 -25.21 14.56 -0.65
N ASN A 530 -25.90 13.42 -0.71
CA ASN A 530 -26.81 13.12 -1.82
C ASN A 530 -27.95 14.16 -1.97
N VAL A 531 -28.56 14.58 -0.86
CA VAL A 531 -29.56 15.67 -0.85
C VAL A 531 -28.96 16.97 -1.35
N GLY A 532 -27.72 17.29 -0.95
CA GLY A 532 -26.99 18.46 -1.46
C GLY A 532 -26.82 18.43 -2.98
N ILE A 533 -26.39 17.27 -3.52
CA ILE A 533 -26.23 17.08 -4.97
C ILE A 533 -27.57 17.14 -5.71
N GLU A 534 -28.62 16.52 -5.21
CA GLU A 534 -29.95 16.57 -5.80
C GLU A 534 -30.49 18.01 -5.86
N LYS A 535 -30.30 18.80 -4.77
CA LYS A 535 -30.65 20.23 -4.76
C LYS A 535 -29.84 21.03 -5.78
N ALA A 536 -28.52 20.76 -5.89
CA ALA A 536 -27.64 21.46 -6.83
C ALA A 536 -27.98 21.12 -8.29
N ALA A 537 -28.28 19.87 -8.59
CA ALA A 537 -28.73 19.45 -9.92
C ALA A 537 -30.07 20.09 -10.28
N LYS A 538 -31.01 20.12 -9.35
CA LYS A 538 -32.29 20.78 -9.54
C LYS A 538 -32.18 22.28 -9.81
N ALA A 539 -31.25 22.97 -9.10
CA ALA A 539 -30.94 24.37 -9.35
C ALA A 539 -30.32 24.59 -10.73
N ALA A 540 -29.68 23.59 -11.32
CA ALA A 540 -29.18 23.61 -12.70
C ALA A 540 -30.22 23.17 -13.74
N GLY A 541 -31.43 22.82 -13.32
CA GLY A 541 -32.56 22.42 -14.21
C GLY A 541 -32.62 20.91 -14.48
N PHE A 542 -31.93 20.08 -13.70
CA PHE A 542 -31.92 18.63 -13.84
C PHE A 542 -32.58 17.97 -12.62
N ASP A 543 -33.51 17.06 -12.88
CA ASP A 543 -34.07 16.19 -11.85
C ASP A 543 -33.30 14.87 -11.82
N VAL A 544 -32.62 14.60 -10.70
CA VAL A 544 -31.80 13.41 -10.51
C VAL A 544 -32.04 12.82 -9.13
N THR A 545 -31.89 11.51 -9.02
CA THR A 545 -31.83 10.78 -7.75
C THR A 545 -30.44 10.18 -7.63
N VAL A 546 -29.70 10.58 -6.59
CA VAL A 546 -28.37 10.01 -6.32
C VAL A 546 -28.54 8.60 -5.72
N PRO A 547 -27.93 7.56 -6.32
CA PRO A 547 -28.00 6.20 -5.80
C PRO A 547 -27.49 6.10 -4.36
N PHE A 548 -28.16 5.28 -3.56
CA PHE A 548 -27.82 5.07 -2.16
C PHE A 548 -28.10 3.64 -1.74
N VAL A 549 -27.17 3.07 -0.96
CA VAL A 549 -27.30 1.76 -0.33
C VAL A 549 -27.16 1.94 1.18
N ALA A 550 -28.20 1.60 1.93
CA ALA A 550 -28.24 1.67 3.39
C ALA A 550 -27.42 0.54 4.03
N GLY A 551 -27.11 0.68 5.32
CA GLY A 551 -26.51 -0.35 6.15
C GLY A 551 -25.11 -0.06 6.62
N ARG A 552 -24.58 1.15 6.44
CA ARG A 552 -23.35 1.59 7.12
C ARG A 552 -23.53 1.53 8.62
N GLY A 553 -22.49 1.12 9.36
CA GLY A 553 -22.47 1.12 10.79
C GLY A 553 -21.78 2.36 11.35
N ASP A 554 -21.92 2.59 12.66
CA ASP A 554 -21.24 3.66 13.38
C ASP A 554 -20.17 3.06 14.30
N ALA A 555 -18.91 3.33 14.04
CA ALA A 555 -17.81 2.93 14.91
C ALA A 555 -17.86 3.71 16.24
N THR A 556 -17.32 3.10 17.27
CA THR A 556 -17.07 3.76 18.58
C THR A 556 -15.63 4.25 18.67
N GLN A 557 -15.36 5.10 19.68
CA GLN A 557 -13.98 5.53 19.95
C GLN A 557 -13.08 4.33 20.32
N ALA A 558 -13.61 3.35 21.04
CA ALA A 558 -12.88 2.13 21.40
C ALA A 558 -12.55 1.23 20.21
N GLN A 559 -13.27 1.36 19.10
CA GLN A 559 -13.04 0.68 17.84
C GLN A 559 -12.16 1.49 16.87
N THR A 560 -11.61 2.61 17.33
CA THR A 560 -10.80 3.52 16.51
C THR A 560 -9.40 3.59 17.09
N ASP A 561 -8.44 3.04 16.39
CA ASP A 561 -7.02 3.14 16.71
C ASP A 561 -6.52 4.53 16.31
N VAL A 562 -6.49 5.45 17.29
CA VAL A 562 -6.20 6.88 17.07
C VAL A 562 -4.85 7.09 16.39
N ASP A 563 -3.83 6.36 16.82
CA ASP A 563 -2.47 6.52 16.30
C ASP A 563 -2.37 5.99 14.85
N SER A 564 -3.02 4.85 14.56
CA SER A 564 -3.01 4.30 13.19
C SER A 564 -3.89 5.09 12.22
N PHE A 565 -4.80 5.93 12.71
CA PHE A 565 -5.59 6.85 11.88
C PHE A 565 -4.86 8.15 11.52
N ALA A 566 -3.82 8.54 12.26
CA ALA A 566 -3.07 9.75 11.95
C ALA A 566 -2.55 9.82 10.50
N PRO A 567 -1.98 8.74 9.91
CA PRO A 567 -1.56 8.73 8.51
C PRO A 567 -2.70 8.88 7.48
N LEU A 568 -3.95 8.68 7.89
CA LEU A 568 -5.12 8.89 7.03
C LEU A 568 -5.56 10.35 6.95
N GLU A 569 -4.99 11.26 7.75
CA GLU A 569 -5.31 12.68 7.68
C GLU A 569 -5.00 13.21 6.28
N PRO A 570 -6.02 13.71 5.55
CA PRO A 570 -5.74 14.38 4.30
C PRO A 570 -5.05 15.73 4.60
N ILE A 571 -3.75 15.80 4.36
CA ILE A 571 -2.96 17.03 4.52
C ILE A 571 -3.10 17.97 3.32
N HIS A 572 -3.70 17.49 2.27
CA HIS A 572 -4.10 18.23 1.07
C HIS A 572 -5.40 17.66 0.50
N ASP A 573 -6.16 18.51 -0.15
CA ASP A 573 -7.35 18.12 -0.90
C ASP A 573 -7.61 19.12 -2.04
N GLY A 574 -7.11 18.78 -3.22
CA GLY A 574 -7.32 19.60 -4.41
C GLY A 574 -8.80 19.72 -4.80
N PHE A 575 -9.62 18.71 -4.51
CA PHE A 575 -11.06 18.76 -4.77
C PHE A 575 -11.80 19.83 -3.95
N ARG A 576 -11.27 20.17 -2.75
CA ARG A 576 -11.77 21.27 -1.93
C ARG A 576 -10.87 22.50 -1.94
N ASN A 577 -9.87 22.52 -2.83
CA ASN A 577 -8.91 23.62 -2.99
C ASN A 577 -8.16 23.95 -1.68
N TRP A 578 -7.67 22.92 -0.98
CA TRP A 578 -7.08 23.04 0.33
C TRP A 578 -5.70 22.37 0.43
N LEU A 579 -4.79 23.08 1.09
CA LEU A 579 -3.47 22.59 1.52
C LEU A 579 -3.29 22.94 3.00
N LYS A 580 -2.82 21.98 3.81
CA LYS A 580 -2.55 22.21 5.23
C LYS A 580 -1.39 23.20 5.43
N GLU A 581 -0.39 23.11 4.55
CA GLU A 581 0.80 23.95 4.54
C GLU A 581 1.39 24.03 3.12
N ASP A 582 2.48 24.76 2.97
CA ASP A 582 3.23 24.81 1.71
C ASP A 582 4.12 23.58 1.55
N TYR A 583 3.82 22.76 0.55
CA TYR A 583 4.61 21.59 0.20
C TYR A 583 5.62 21.87 -0.92
N SER A 584 6.71 21.09 -0.96
CA SER A 584 7.69 21.12 -2.06
C SER A 584 7.13 20.50 -3.35
N VAL A 585 6.15 19.60 -3.22
CA VAL A 585 5.45 18.98 -4.34
C VAL A 585 4.37 19.92 -4.86
N PRO A 586 4.22 20.13 -6.18
CA PRO A 586 3.16 20.93 -6.76
C PRO A 586 1.76 20.44 -6.36
N ALA A 587 0.83 21.37 -6.16
CA ALA A 587 -0.53 21.03 -5.71
C ALA A 587 -1.31 20.13 -6.67
N GLU A 588 -1.05 20.22 -7.98
CA GLU A 588 -1.63 19.34 -8.99
C GLU A 588 -1.13 17.90 -8.92
N GLU A 589 0.12 17.67 -8.52
CA GLU A 589 0.65 16.32 -8.25
C GLU A 589 -0.02 15.71 -7.01
N LEU A 590 -0.22 16.53 -5.98
CA LEU A 590 -0.94 16.10 -4.78
C LEU A 590 -2.41 15.76 -5.07
N LEU A 591 -3.07 16.52 -5.98
CA LEU A 591 -4.42 16.18 -6.45
C LEU A 591 -4.45 14.83 -7.16
N LEU A 592 -3.47 14.58 -8.04
CA LEU A 592 -3.35 13.32 -8.78
C LEU A 592 -3.16 12.12 -7.84
N ASP A 593 -2.26 12.26 -6.87
CA ASP A 593 -2.03 11.23 -5.84
C ASP A 593 -3.31 10.93 -5.04
N ARG A 594 -4.04 11.96 -4.63
CA ARG A 594 -5.33 11.79 -3.94
C ARG A 594 -6.37 11.09 -4.80
N ALA A 595 -6.48 11.46 -6.08
CA ALA A 595 -7.40 10.83 -7.02
C ALA A 595 -7.08 9.34 -7.21
N GLN A 596 -5.79 8.99 -7.32
CA GLN A 596 -5.35 7.60 -7.43
C GLN A 596 -5.68 6.82 -6.14
N LEU A 597 -5.36 7.33 -4.95
CA LEU A 597 -5.69 6.70 -3.67
C LEU A 597 -7.21 6.50 -3.50
N MET A 598 -8.05 7.38 -4.03
CA MET A 598 -9.50 7.22 -4.02
C MET A 598 -10.02 6.28 -5.12
N GLY A 599 -9.14 5.70 -5.95
CA GLY A 599 -9.49 4.80 -7.04
C GLY A 599 -10.19 5.49 -8.22
N LEU A 600 -10.00 6.80 -8.41
CA LEU A 600 -10.63 7.57 -9.47
C LEU A 600 -9.87 7.45 -10.79
N THR A 601 -10.62 7.40 -11.88
CA THR A 601 -10.10 7.60 -13.23
C THR A 601 -9.93 9.10 -13.55
N ALA A 602 -9.18 9.43 -14.60
CA ALA A 602 -9.00 10.84 -14.99
C ALA A 602 -10.30 11.57 -15.35
N PRO A 603 -11.28 10.96 -16.05
CA PRO A 603 -12.60 11.57 -16.23
C PRO A 603 -13.36 11.77 -14.91
N GLU A 604 -13.32 10.81 -13.98
CA GLU A 604 -13.98 10.93 -12.67
C GLU A 604 -13.34 12.04 -11.82
N MET A 605 -12.02 12.14 -11.80
CA MET A 605 -11.30 13.25 -11.17
C MET A 605 -11.73 14.59 -11.77
N THR A 606 -11.82 14.69 -13.10
CA THR A 606 -12.19 15.91 -13.82
C THR A 606 -13.60 16.36 -13.47
N VAL A 607 -14.59 15.47 -13.57
CA VAL A 607 -15.99 15.82 -13.32
C VAL A 607 -16.24 16.21 -11.87
N LEU A 608 -15.62 15.51 -10.91
CA LEU A 608 -15.71 15.84 -9.48
C LEU A 608 -15.10 17.21 -9.18
N MET A 609 -13.95 17.50 -9.78
CA MET A 609 -13.31 18.81 -9.62
C MET A 609 -14.23 19.94 -10.04
N GLY A 610 -14.74 19.92 -11.27
CA GLY A 610 -15.62 20.97 -11.78
C GLY A 610 -16.91 21.11 -10.99
N GLY A 611 -17.54 19.97 -10.63
CA GLY A 611 -18.81 19.97 -9.89
C GLY A 611 -18.68 20.51 -8.47
N LEU A 612 -17.66 20.06 -7.72
CA LEU A 612 -17.41 20.56 -6.35
C LEU A 612 -17.12 22.05 -6.33
N ARG A 613 -16.44 22.60 -7.36
CA ARG A 613 -16.19 24.04 -7.50
C ARG A 613 -17.48 24.84 -7.65
N VAL A 614 -18.34 24.45 -8.59
CA VAL A 614 -19.59 25.20 -8.84
C VAL A 614 -20.60 25.07 -7.72
N ILE A 615 -20.56 23.96 -6.96
CA ILE A 615 -21.37 23.78 -5.74
C ILE A 615 -20.88 24.67 -4.60
N GLY A 616 -19.62 25.14 -4.64
CA GLY A 616 -19.00 25.93 -3.59
C GLY A 616 -18.52 25.11 -2.39
N ALA A 617 -18.02 23.88 -2.65
CA ALA A 617 -17.56 22.96 -1.61
C ALA A 617 -16.09 23.23 -1.16
N ASN A 618 -15.48 24.32 -1.59
CA ASN A 618 -14.11 24.68 -1.21
C ASN A 618 -13.96 24.84 0.31
N HIS A 619 -12.81 24.44 0.82
CA HIS A 619 -12.42 24.67 2.22
C HIS A 619 -12.42 26.16 2.54
N GLY A 620 -12.93 26.53 3.72
CA GLY A 620 -13.01 27.92 4.16
C GLY A 620 -13.86 28.80 3.23
N GLN A 621 -14.74 28.22 2.43
CA GLN A 621 -15.57 28.92 1.44
C GLN A 621 -14.75 29.74 0.44
N SER A 622 -13.51 29.33 0.17
CA SER A 622 -12.63 29.97 -0.82
C SER A 622 -13.33 30.09 -2.19
N LYS A 623 -13.09 31.20 -2.86
CA LYS A 623 -13.66 31.48 -4.20
C LYS A 623 -12.73 31.07 -5.35
N HIS A 624 -11.54 30.55 -5.05
CA HIS A 624 -10.62 30.09 -6.09
C HIS A 624 -11.21 28.90 -6.85
N GLY A 625 -11.23 28.99 -8.18
CA GLY A 625 -11.78 27.96 -9.06
C GLY A 625 -13.32 27.94 -9.12
N VAL A 626 -14.03 28.78 -8.38
CA VAL A 626 -15.49 28.88 -8.43
C VAL A 626 -15.90 29.74 -9.66
N PHE A 627 -15.85 29.12 -10.85
CA PHE A 627 -16.01 29.80 -12.13
C PHE A 627 -17.48 29.86 -12.55
N THR A 628 -18.36 30.30 -11.67
CA THR A 628 -19.78 30.46 -11.94
C THR A 628 -20.36 31.64 -11.19
N ASP A 629 -21.40 32.29 -11.77
CA ASP A 629 -22.24 33.27 -11.09
C ASP A 629 -23.42 32.62 -10.34
N LYS A 630 -23.59 31.29 -10.49
CA LYS A 630 -24.70 30.50 -9.91
C LYS A 630 -24.18 29.45 -8.91
N VAL A 631 -23.44 29.91 -7.89
CA VAL A 631 -22.87 29.00 -6.86
C VAL A 631 -23.99 28.18 -6.20
N GLY A 632 -23.78 26.88 -6.06
CA GLY A 632 -24.77 25.94 -5.54
C GLY A 632 -25.60 25.25 -6.63
N ALA A 633 -25.41 25.58 -7.91
CA ALA A 633 -26.03 24.88 -9.03
C ALA A 633 -24.98 23.99 -9.73
N LEU A 634 -25.32 22.72 -9.97
CA LEU A 634 -24.43 21.76 -10.63
C LEU A 634 -24.43 21.98 -12.14
N THR A 635 -23.74 23.05 -12.56
CA THR A 635 -23.58 23.45 -13.97
C THR A 635 -22.17 23.14 -14.47
N PRO A 636 -21.94 23.00 -15.79
CA PRO A 636 -20.61 22.81 -16.37
C PRO A 636 -19.79 24.12 -16.47
N ASP A 637 -20.16 25.18 -15.77
CA ASP A 637 -19.59 26.51 -15.88
C ASP A 637 -18.08 26.54 -15.62
N PHE A 638 -17.58 25.66 -14.74
CA PHE A 638 -16.14 25.49 -14.51
C PHE A 638 -15.41 25.20 -15.84
N PHE A 639 -15.91 24.25 -16.59
CA PHE A 639 -15.30 23.83 -17.86
C PHE A 639 -15.49 24.86 -18.96
N SER A 640 -16.67 25.45 -19.05
CA SER A 640 -16.94 26.51 -20.01
C SER A 640 -16.03 27.72 -19.79
N THR A 641 -15.79 28.11 -18.55
CA THR A 641 -14.92 29.24 -18.23
C THR A 641 -13.43 28.95 -18.48
N ILE A 642 -12.96 27.76 -18.11
CA ILE A 642 -11.52 27.41 -18.23
C ILE A 642 -11.09 27.19 -19.69
N THR A 643 -12.05 26.90 -20.58
CA THR A 643 -11.81 26.75 -22.02
C THR A 643 -12.09 28.02 -22.82
N ASP A 644 -12.67 29.07 -22.20
CA ASP A 644 -13.06 30.30 -22.85
C ASP A 644 -11.87 31.26 -23.04
N MET A 645 -11.54 31.53 -24.30
CA MET A 645 -10.46 32.45 -24.69
C MET A 645 -10.78 33.94 -24.43
N THR A 646 -11.97 34.30 -23.97
CA THR A 646 -12.31 35.61 -23.46
C THR A 646 -11.48 35.97 -22.23
N TYR A 647 -11.00 34.97 -21.51
CA TYR A 647 -10.19 35.15 -20.30
C TYR A 647 -8.70 34.95 -20.54
N VAL A 648 -7.91 35.64 -19.73
CA VAL A 648 -6.46 35.43 -19.58
C VAL A 648 -6.13 35.12 -18.11
N TRP A 649 -5.15 34.28 -17.89
CA TRP A 649 -4.73 33.89 -16.55
C TRP A 649 -3.43 34.58 -16.18
N GLU A 650 -3.44 35.38 -15.12
CA GLU A 650 -2.31 36.14 -14.65
C GLU A 650 -1.87 35.68 -13.26
N PRO A 651 -0.57 35.38 -13.04
CA PRO A 651 -0.08 35.12 -11.69
C PRO A 651 -0.40 36.28 -10.75
N ALA A 652 -0.99 36.00 -9.60
CA ALA A 652 -1.38 36.98 -8.59
C ALA A 652 -0.73 36.72 -7.23
N GLY A 653 0.04 35.64 -7.11
CA GLY A 653 0.73 35.22 -5.88
C GLY A 653 1.27 33.81 -6.01
N LYS A 654 1.79 33.27 -4.91
CA LYS A 654 2.18 31.87 -4.85
C LYS A 654 0.93 31.00 -5.01
N ASN A 655 0.89 30.14 -6.03
CA ASN A 655 -0.24 29.25 -6.33
C ASN A 655 -1.60 29.95 -6.57
N VAL A 656 -1.65 31.26 -6.81
CA VAL A 656 -2.88 32.03 -7.04
C VAL A 656 -2.78 32.79 -8.36
N TYR A 657 -3.91 32.81 -9.11
CA TYR A 657 -4.02 33.43 -10.42
C TYR A 657 -5.31 34.27 -10.51
N ASN A 658 -5.25 35.40 -11.20
CA ASN A 658 -6.42 36.17 -11.61
C ASN A 658 -6.90 35.68 -12.97
N ILE A 659 -8.20 35.47 -13.09
CA ILE A 659 -8.88 35.20 -14.37
C ILE A 659 -9.52 36.51 -14.84
N ARG A 660 -8.85 37.13 -15.80
CA ARG A 660 -9.14 38.49 -16.27
C ARG A 660 -9.80 38.43 -17.65
N ASN A 661 -10.85 39.22 -17.84
CA ASN A 661 -11.42 39.42 -19.16
C ASN A 661 -10.44 40.20 -20.05
N ARG A 662 -10.12 39.68 -21.23
CA ARG A 662 -9.14 40.26 -22.17
C ARG A 662 -9.55 41.67 -22.68
N ASN A 663 -10.86 41.85 -22.86
CA ASN A 663 -11.39 43.09 -23.48
C ASN A 663 -11.54 44.21 -22.46
N THR A 664 -12.02 43.89 -21.25
CA THR A 664 -12.29 44.92 -20.23
C THR A 664 -11.14 45.09 -19.25
N GLY A 665 -10.23 44.11 -19.13
CA GLY A 665 -9.18 44.10 -18.15
C GLY A 665 -9.66 43.82 -16.72
N GLU A 666 -10.95 43.52 -16.53
CA GLU A 666 -11.54 43.23 -15.22
C GLU A 666 -11.21 41.79 -14.74
N VAL A 667 -10.86 41.65 -13.47
CA VAL A 667 -10.70 40.33 -12.83
C VAL A 667 -12.11 39.77 -12.51
N LYS A 668 -12.52 38.73 -13.21
CA LYS A 668 -13.82 38.08 -13.03
C LYS A 668 -13.78 37.02 -11.94
N PHE A 669 -12.72 36.20 -11.94
CA PHE A 669 -12.53 35.07 -10.99
C PHE A 669 -11.07 35.01 -10.53
N THR A 670 -10.83 34.13 -9.56
CA THR A 670 -9.49 33.72 -9.13
C THR A 670 -9.37 32.21 -9.17
N ALA A 671 -8.14 31.71 -9.31
CA ALA A 671 -7.86 30.27 -9.45
C ALA A 671 -6.58 29.89 -8.70
N THR A 672 -6.41 28.59 -8.47
CA THR A 672 -5.14 27.99 -8.09
C THR A 672 -4.60 27.09 -9.22
N ARG A 673 -3.39 26.55 -9.05
CA ARG A 673 -2.79 25.64 -10.02
C ARG A 673 -3.66 24.40 -10.27
N VAL A 674 -4.29 23.86 -9.21
CA VAL A 674 -5.18 22.68 -9.34
C VAL A 674 -6.45 22.96 -10.16
N ASP A 675 -6.86 24.21 -10.29
CA ASP A 675 -7.96 24.59 -11.18
C ASP A 675 -7.47 24.72 -12.63
N LEU A 676 -6.34 25.40 -12.83
CA LEU A 676 -5.84 25.74 -14.15
C LEU A 676 -5.22 24.57 -14.92
N ILE A 677 -4.79 23.50 -14.21
CA ILE A 677 -4.26 22.29 -14.85
C ILE A 677 -5.29 21.64 -15.78
N PHE A 678 -6.60 21.77 -15.48
CA PHE A 678 -7.69 21.24 -16.30
C PHE A 678 -7.89 21.99 -17.62
N GLY A 679 -7.31 23.17 -17.76
CA GLY A 679 -7.28 23.94 -19.01
C GLY A 679 -5.91 23.95 -19.70
N SER A 680 -4.83 23.58 -19.00
CA SER A 680 -3.46 23.65 -19.51
C SER A 680 -2.85 22.30 -19.87
N ASN A 681 -3.09 21.24 -19.09
CA ASN A 681 -2.67 19.89 -19.44
C ASN A 681 -3.53 19.37 -20.61
N SER A 682 -2.91 18.86 -21.67
CA SER A 682 -3.64 18.48 -22.89
C SER A 682 -4.66 17.37 -22.71
N ILE A 683 -4.40 16.40 -21.82
CA ILE A 683 -5.31 15.29 -21.52
C ILE A 683 -6.50 15.81 -20.69
N LEU A 684 -6.24 16.52 -19.58
CA LEU A 684 -7.29 17.07 -18.73
C LEU A 684 -8.14 18.11 -19.46
N ARG A 685 -7.52 18.91 -20.35
CA ARG A 685 -8.26 19.85 -21.20
C ARG A 685 -9.17 19.13 -22.17
N ALA A 686 -8.76 18.00 -22.76
CA ALA A 686 -9.62 17.23 -23.64
C ALA A 686 -10.88 16.74 -22.91
N TYR A 687 -10.78 16.31 -21.64
CA TYR A 687 -11.95 15.99 -20.82
C TYR A 687 -12.80 17.24 -20.49
N SER A 688 -12.14 18.35 -20.15
CA SER A 688 -12.82 19.62 -19.87
C SER A 688 -13.62 20.11 -21.07
N GLU A 689 -13.07 19.99 -22.28
CA GLU A 689 -13.76 20.33 -23.54
C GLU A 689 -15.01 19.49 -23.78
N VAL A 690 -15.03 18.20 -23.39
CA VAL A 690 -16.24 17.36 -23.47
C VAL A 690 -17.33 17.92 -22.59
N TYR A 691 -17.04 18.29 -21.33
CA TYR A 691 -18.03 18.82 -20.41
C TYR A 691 -18.43 20.29 -20.70
N ALA A 692 -17.59 21.02 -21.43
CA ALA A 692 -17.90 22.40 -21.88
C ALA A 692 -18.86 22.45 -23.07
N GLN A 693 -19.11 21.33 -23.77
CA GLN A 693 -20.01 21.25 -24.91
C GLN A 693 -21.47 21.49 -24.52
N ASP A 694 -22.21 22.22 -25.34
CA ASP A 694 -23.61 22.61 -25.05
C ASP A 694 -24.60 21.43 -24.93
N ASP A 695 -24.33 20.36 -25.65
CA ASP A 695 -25.14 19.13 -25.64
C ASP A 695 -24.77 18.14 -24.54
N ASN A 696 -23.66 18.40 -23.81
CA ASN A 696 -23.12 17.51 -22.76
C ASN A 696 -23.49 17.96 -21.32
N LYS A 697 -24.36 18.94 -21.14
CA LYS A 697 -24.79 19.40 -19.80
C LYS A 697 -25.42 18.29 -18.97
N ARG A 698 -26.25 17.46 -19.58
CA ARG A 698 -26.87 16.29 -18.91
C ARG A 698 -25.80 15.24 -18.60
N LYS A 699 -24.90 14.95 -19.54
CA LYS A 699 -23.78 14.03 -19.35
C LYS A 699 -22.90 14.45 -18.17
N PHE A 700 -22.58 15.74 -18.04
CA PHE A 700 -21.82 16.26 -16.91
C PHE A 700 -22.48 15.91 -15.57
N VAL A 701 -23.79 16.13 -15.44
CA VAL A 701 -24.54 15.84 -14.21
C VAL A 701 -24.55 14.33 -13.92
N ASP A 702 -24.80 13.50 -14.93
CA ASP A 702 -24.87 12.04 -14.78
C ASP A 702 -23.49 11.47 -14.39
N ASP A 703 -22.42 11.90 -15.04
CA ASP A 703 -21.05 11.46 -14.75
C ASP A 703 -20.61 11.95 -13.33
N PHE A 704 -21.00 13.17 -12.94
CA PHE A 704 -20.73 13.65 -11.58
C PHE A 704 -21.46 12.78 -10.53
N VAL A 705 -22.74 12.45 -10.73
CA VAL A 705 -23.50 11.60 -9.83
C VAL A 705 -22.88 10.20 -9.75
N ALA A 706 -22.42 9.65 -10.87
CA ALA A 706 -21.75 8.35 -10.90
C ALA A 706 -20.43 8.37 -10.12
N ALA A 707 -19.57 9.35 -10.37
CA ALA A 707 -18.29 9.50 -9.66
C ALA A 707 -18.48 9.79 -8.16
N TRP A 708 -19.45 10.64 -7.80
CA TRP A 708 -19.85 10.88 -6.41
C TRP A 708 -20.28 9.58 -5.71
N THR A 709 -21.17 8.81 -6.35
CA THR A 709 -21.66 7.54 -5.82
C THR A 709 -20.53 6.55 -5.60
N LYS A 710 -19.57 6.47 -6.52
CA LYS A 710 -18.35 5.65 -6.38
C LYS A 710 -17.57 6.05 -5.13
N VAL A 711 -17.32 7.34 -4.92
CA VAL A 711 -16.57 7.82 -3.73
C VAL A 711 -17.33 7.50 -2.43
N MET A 712 -18.64 7.71 -2.40
CA MET A 712 -19.46 7.43 -1.21
C MET A 712 -19.56 5.94 -0.86
N ASN A 713 -19.33 5.06 -1.83
CA ASN A 713 -19.42 3.59 -1.67
C ASN A 713 -18.05 2.90 -1.70
N ALA A 714 -16.95 3.61 -1.77
CA ALA A 714 -15.61 3.03 -1.95
C ALA A 714 -15.24 2.01 -0.85
N ASP A 715 -15.74 2.18 0.36
CA ASP A 715 -15.51 1.32 1.52
C ASP A 715 -16.67 0.33 1.81
N ARG A 716 -17.64 0.18 0.89
CA ARG A 716 -18.81 -0.70 1.07
C ARG A 716 -18.53 -2.13 0.56
N PHE A 717 -17.62 -2.81 1.24
CA PHE A 717 -17.25 -4.21 0.96
C PHE A 717 -18.31 -5.24 1.41
N ASP A 718 -19.33 -4.81 2.11
CA ASP A 718 -20.47 -5.56 2.59
C ASP A 718 -21.58 -5.66 1.54
N VAL A 719 -21.54 -4.83 0.51
CA VAL A 719 -22.47 -4.84 -0.59
C VAL A 719 -21.81 -5.51 -1.80
N SER A 720 -22.38 -6.59 -2.29
CA SER A 720 -21.90 -7.23 -3.52
C SER A 720 -21.98 -6.21 -4.67
N ALA A 721 -20.87 -5.99 -5.34
CA ALA A 721 -20.82 -5.20 -6.55
C ALA A 721 -21.59 -5.89 -7.68
#